data_0acede1ad0611fb7a9c35fd8019a78d5
#
_entry.id   0acede1ad0611fb7a9c35fd8019a78d5
#
_cell.length_a   1.000
_cell.length_b   1.000
_cell.length_c   1.000
_cell.angle_alpha   90.00
_cell.angle_beta   90.00
_cell.angle_gamma   90.00
#
_symmetry.space_group_name_H-M   'P 1'
#
loop_
_entity.id
_entity.type
_entity.pdbx_description
1 polymer ?
#
loop_
_entity_poly.entity_id
_entity_poly.type
_entity_poly.pdbx_seq_one_letter_code
_entity_poly.pdbx_strand_id
1 'polypeptide(L)'
;MKKFIFMVLAIGLFLSCDNRSKQLESFDDYPAYDGNDLELTYSPESSKFRVWSPAADEVKLLFFEHGSEGSAYDMKDMKRSKDGTWIASVKEDLKGKFYTFQVKIGEQWLDETPGMWVKAVGINGKRAAIIDMAETNPEGWQEDKHVLPENITDAVIYEVHMRDFSVSPTSGMKNKGKFLAFTERGTKNTAGQATGIDHLKELGITHVHLLPVYDYASIDESKLHENKYNWGYDPLNYNVPEGGYSTDPANPVTRIKEFKQMVQALHSEGIGVIMDVVYNHTYVGEDSHLNLLVPGYFYRFNEDGTWSNASGCGNETASDRAMMRKFIIESVVYWAKEYHVDGFRFDLMGIHDMETMNAVRAALDKVDPKIIIYGEGWTAAASPISEEKRALKKNVSQLNGIAVFSDDIRDALKGNWTNPFPGFVAGKDSLENAVKFAVAASTDFPGVTNKNLVHTDKPYATSPTQIINYVSCHDDMCLVDKLRDRKPAGATDAEIQKFNKLAQTVVFTAQGIPFIFAGEEVYRDKKGVNNTYQSPDSVNQINWDNKTTYSDIYTYYKGLIELRKAHPAFRMTSLKMMKKHLKFIELNVPNVVAFTLLGNANGDSWKNILVIYNGNRNNVIVELPEGEWNVAAHDGRISPDTTLFAVKNPRFIVGASSASIMYKL
;
A
#
# COMPACT_ATOMS: atom_id res chain seq x y z
N MET A 1 36.92 -40.53 -50.33
CA MET A 1 37.00 -41.51 -49.24
C MET A 1 38.23 -41.21 -48.43
N LYS A 2 38.12 -40.51 -47.31
CA LYS A 2 39.22 -40.33 -46.34
C LYS A 2 38.70 -40.80 -44.98
N LYS A 3 39.38 -41.84 -44.46
CA LYS A 3 39.16 -42.44 -43.14
C LYS A 3 39.71 -41.46 -42.06
N PHE A 4 38.94 -41.12 -41.07
CA PHE A 4 39.40 -40.48 -39.84
C PHE A 4 39.65 -41.56 -38.78
N ILE A 5 40.83 -41.56 -38.22
CA ILE A 5 41.32 -42.46 -37.17
C ILE A 5 41.01 -41.76 -35.85
N PHE A 6 40.25 -42.41 -34.95
CA PHE A 6 40.08 -42.00 -33.57
C PHE A 6 41.29 -42.42 -32.74
N MET A 7 41.95 -41.44 -32.13
CA MET A 7 43.01 -41.64 -31.17
C MET A 7 42.44 -41.48 -29.76
N VAL A 8 42.33 -42.58 -29.04
CA VAL A 8 41.93 -42.59 -27.62
C VAL A 8 43.15 -42.27 -26.79
N LEU A 9 43.15 -41.13 -26.12
CA LEU A 9 44.13 -40.79 -25.07
C LEU A 9 43.52 -41.13 -23.70
N ALA A 10 44.11 -42.11 -23.05
CA ALA A 10 43.86 -42.41 -21.64
C ALA A 10 44.57 -41.37 -20.77
N ILE A 11 43.83 -40.56 -20.03
CA ILE A 11 44.40 -39.68 -19.00
C ILE A 11 44.08 -40.28 -17.64
N GLY A 12 45.17 -40.50 -16.88
CA GLY A 12 45.16 -41.14 -15.57
C GLY A 12 44.43 -40.27 -14.51
N LEU A 13 43.72 -40.95 -13.63
CA LEU A 13 43.15 -40.41 -12.40
C LEU A 13 44.28 -39.91 -11.48
N PHE A 14 44.35 -38.60 -11.31
CA PHE A 14 44.91 -38.01 -10.09
C PHE A 14 43.72 -37.62 -9.20
N LEU A 15 43.50 -38.39 -8.13
CA LEU A 15 42.65 -38.01 -7.03
C LEU A 15 43.33 -36.86 -6.25
N SER A 16 43.08 -35.66 -6.66
CA SER A 16 43.25 -34.46 -5.85
C SER A 16 41.94 -34.25 -5.07
N CYS A 17 41.99 -34.33 -3.76
CA CYS A 17 40.94 -33.84 -2.88
C CYS A 17 40.90 -32.30 -2.98
N ASP A 18 40.28 -31.80 -4.03
CA ASP A 18 39.96 -30.39 -4.19
C ASP A 18 38.59 -30.15 -3.61
N ASN A 19 38.55 -29.47 -2.49
CA ASN A 19 37.33 -28.92 -1.88
C ASN A 19 36.77 -27.76 -2.72
N ARG A 20 36.61 -27.96 -4.03
CA ARG A 20 35.89 -27.03 -4.89
C ARG A 20 34.43 -27.12 -4.50
N SER A 21 33.85 -25.99 -4.17
CA SER A 21 32.40 -25.81 -4.04
C SER A 21 31.70 -26.55 -5.17
N LYS A 22 30.80 -27.48 -4.85
CA LYS A 22 29.87 -28.05 -5.85
C LYS A 22 29.23 -26.86 -6.52
N GLN A 23 29.46 -26.70 -7.83
CA GLN A 23 28.75 -25.72 -8.62
C GLN A 23 27.25 -26.08 -8.50
N LEU A 24 26.49 -25.24 -7.85
CA LEU A 24 25.06 -25.44 -7.68
C LEU A 24 24.44 -25.25 -9.07
N GLU A 25 23.79 -26.29 -9.59
CA GLU A 25 23.29 -26.32 -10.98
C GLU A 25 21.98 -25.54 -11.14
N SER A 26 21.24 -25.38 -10.03
CA SER A 26 19.96 -24.68 -9.97
C SER A 26 19.86 -23.81 -8.71
N PHE A 27 19.09 -22.76 -8.76
CA PHE A 27 18.76 -21.96 -7.57
C PHE A 27 17.96 -22.75 -6.51
N ASP A 28 17.30 -23.83 -6.91
CA ASP A 28 16.58 -24.72 -5.99
C ASP A 28 17.55 -25.56 -5.11
N ASP A 29 18.82 -25.69 -5.55
CA ASP A 29 19.86 -26.39 -4.80
C ASP A 29 20.53 -25.50 -3.74
N TYR A 30 20.21 -24.18 -3.72
CA TYR A 30 20.78 -23.26 -2.76
C TYR A 30 20.23 -23.52 -1.37
N PRO A 31 21.09 -23.74 -0.36
CA PRO A 31 20.64 -24.01 1.00
C PRO A 31 19.96 -22.77 1.59
N ALA A 32 18.75 -22.94 2.12
CA ALA A 32 18.09 -21.90 2.89
C ALA A 32 18.67 -21.79 4.30
N TYR A 33 18.82 -20.56 4.79
CA TYR A 33 19.28 -20.29 6.14
C TYR A 33 18.09 -19.92 7.06
N ASP A 34 17.86 -20.69 8.10
CA ASP A 34 16.73 -20.52 9.02
C ASP A 34 17.02 -19.62 10.24
N GLY A 35 18.28 -19.19 10.43
CA GLY A 35 18.66 -18.30 11.54
C GLY A 35 18.08 -16.89 11.38
N ASN A 36 18.11 -16.14 12.49
CA ASN A 36 17.58 -14.77 12.60
C ASN A 36 18.68 -13.70 12.83
N ASP A 37 19.93 -14.04 12.54
CA ASP A 37 21.12 -13.22 12.79
C ASP A 37 21.82 -12.76 11.50
N LEU A 38 21.05 -12.63 10.38
CA LEU A 38 21.58 -12.08 9.15
C LEU A 38 21.87 -10.58 9.30
N GLU A 39 22.91 -10.13 8.61
CA GLU A 39 23.57 -8.84 8.62
C GLU A 39 24.34 -8.60 9.92
N LEU A 40 23.86 -7.78 10.83
CA LEU A 40 24.55 -7.30 12.01
C LEU A 40 23.83 -7.68 13.30
N THR A 41 24.58 -8.28 14.22
CA THR A 41 24.21 -8.34 15.64
C THR A 41 25.25 -7.53 16.42
N TYR A 42 24.83 -6.36 16.91
CA TYR A 42 25.69 -5.41 17.60
C TYR A 42 25.53 -5.50 19.14
N SER A 43 26.65 -5.40 19.85
CA SER A 43 26.73 -4.99 21.26
C SER A 43 27.98 -4.14 21.46
N PRO A 44 28.09 -3.36 22.56
CA PRO A 44 29.32 -2.58 22.86
C PRO A 44 30.61 -3.42 22.96
N GLU A 45 30.47 -4.71 23.32
CA GLU A 45 31.63 -5.60 23.47
C GLU A 45 32.02 -6.30 22.14
N SER A 46 31.06 -6.40 21.22
CA SER A 46 31.32 -7.12 19.95
C SER A 46 30.25 -6.89 18.90
N SER A 47 30.68 -6.87 17.64
CA SER A 47 29.83 -6.90 16.45
C SER A 47 30.01 -8.21 15.72
N LYS A 48 28.90 -8.89 15.39
CA LYS A 48 28.89 -10.13 14.61
C LYS A 48 28.16 -9.85 13.30
N PHE A 49 28.77 -10.27 12.19
CA PHE A 49 28.26 -10.08 10.85
C PHE A 49 28.02 -11.45 10.22
N ARG A 50 26.88 -11.61 9.56
CA ARG A 50 26.52 -12.80 8.83
C ARG A 50 25.82 -12.41 7.52
N VAL A 51 26.31 -12.89 6.40
CA VAL A 51 25.68 -12.68 5.09
C VAL A 51 25.41 -14.02 4.43
N TRP A 52 24.29 -14.11 3.69
CA TRP A 52 23.95 -15.29 2.93
C TRP A 52 24.38 -15.08 1.46
N SER A 53 25.35 -15.88 1.02
CA SER A 53 25.88 -15.89 -0.34
C SER A 53 26.43 -17.27 -0.64
N PRO A 54 25.56 -18.26 -0.94
CA PRO A 54 25.97 -19.67 -1.06
C PRO A 54 26.91 -19.93 -2.23
N ALA A 55 26.78 -19.16 -3.32
CA ALA A 55 27.62 -19.28 -4.52
C ALA A 55 28.96 -18.52 -4.42
N ALA A 56 29.17 -17.71 -3.37
CA ALA A 56 30.41 -16.96 -3.21
C ALA A 56 31.63 -17.87 -3.01
N ASP A 57 32.73 -17.51 -3.62
CA ASP A 57 34.03 -18.13 -3.39
C ASP A 57 34.75 -17.47 -2.21
N GLU A 58 34.63 -16.15 -2.12
CA GLU A 58 35.16 -15.33 -1.03
C GLU A 58 34.19 -14.21 -0.70
N VAL A 59 34.17 -13.77 0.57
CA VAL A 59 33.41 -12.60 1.02
C VAL A 59 34.27 -11.75 1.92
N LYS A 60 34.26 -10.44 1.67
CA LYS A 60 34.93 -9.43 2.48
C LYS A 60 33.93 -8.57 3.20
N LEU A 61 34.28 -8.14 4.40
CA LEU A 61 33.63 -7.13 5.20
C LEU A 61 34.54 -5.91 5.29
N LEU A 62 34.07 -4.76 4.79
CA LEU A 62 34.84 -3.52 4.75
C LEU A 62 34.25 -2.53 5.76
N PHE A 63 35.13 -1.77 6.46
CA PHE A 63 34.73 -0.79 7.46
C PHE A 63 35.10 0.64 7.05
N PHE A 64 34.21 1.60 7.36
CA PHE A 64 34.37 2.99 6.98
C PHE A 64 34.07 3.92 8.17
N GLU A 65 34.74 5.08 8.16
CA GLU A 65 34.51 6.14 9.14
C GLU A 65 33.19 6.91 8.84
N HIS A 66 32.84 7.03 7.53
CA HIS A 66 31.72 7.86 7.07
C HIS A 66 30.74 7.06 6.20
N GLY A 67 29.46 7.47 6.24
CA GLY A 67 28.35 6.78 5.56
C GLY A 67 28.36 6.85 4.02
N SER A 68 29.15 7.77 3.42
CA SER A 68 29.13 7.97 1.97
C SER A 68 30.51 8.23 1.36
N GLU A 69 31.47 8.73 2.14
CA GLU A 69 32.76 9.21 1.66
C GLU A 69 33.96 8.46 2.29
N GLY A 70 35.14 8.59 1.67
CA GLY A 70 36.37 7.98 2.15
C GLY A 70 36.50 6.50 1.80
N SER A 71 37.74 6.01 1.88
CA SER A 71 38.07 4.60 1.65
C SER A 71 37.85 3.77 2.92
N ALA A 72 37.72 2.46 2.76
CA ALA A 72 37.72 1.55 3.90
C ALA A 72 39.01 1.72 4.73
N TYR A 73 38.86 1.84 6.06
CA TYR A 73 39.99 1.91 6.97
C TYR A 73 40.46 0.54 7.45
N ASP A 74 39.57 -0.45 7.42
CA ASP A 74 39.86 -1.85 7.75
C ASP A 74 39.04 -2.78 6.85
N MET A 75 39.52 -4.00 6.68
CA MET A 75 38.87 -5.04 5.90
C MET A 75 39.15 -6.41 6.53
N LYS A 76 38.10 -7.27 6.54
CA LYS A 76 38.21 -8.63 7.08
C LYS A 76 37.66 -9.63 6.08
N ASP A 77 38.43 -10.71 5.83
CA ASP A 77 37.92 -11.87 5.12
C ASP A 77 36.91 -12.60 6.02
N MET A 78 35.72 -12.86 5.48
CA MET A 78 34.69 -13.60 6.18
C MET A 78 34.93 -15.12 6.03
N LYS A 79 34.47 -15.88 7.00
CA LYS A 79 34.59 -17.35 7.00
C LYS A 79 33.29 -17.98 6.57
N ARG A 80 33.38 -18.94 5.63
CA ARG A 80 32.21 -19.75 5.24
C ARG A 80 31.64 -20.46 6.46
N SER A 81 30.33 -20.47 6.58
CA SER A 81 29.57 -21.07 7.67
C SER A 81 28.49 -21.99 7.09
N LYS A 82 27.56 -22.47 7.94
CA LYS A 82 26.48 -23.36 7.55
C LYS A 82 25.49 -22.69 6.58
N ASP A 83 24.81 -23.48 5.79
CA ASP A 83 23.64 -23.09 4.99
C ASP A 83 23.92 -21.90 4.04
N GLY A 84 25.12 -21.90 3.43
CA GLY A 84 25.52 -20.87 2.46
C GLY A 84 25.81 -19.50 3.07
N THR A 85 25.99 -19.41 4.39
CA THR A 85 26.32 -18.15 5.05
C THR A 85 27.84 -17.95 5.22
N TRP A 86 28.21 -16.66 5.42
CA TRP A 86 29.57 -16.21 5.73
C TRP A 86 29.52 -15.39 7.01
N ILE A 87 30.52 -15.52 7.88
CA ILE A 87 30.56 -14.88 9.19
C ILE A 87 31.88 -14.15 9.46
N ALA A 88 31.77 -13.01 10.15
CA ALA A 88 32.92 -12.33 10.78
C ALA A 88 32.50 -11.81 12.17
N SER A 89 33.48 -11.61 13.05
CA SER A 89 33.26 -11.02 14.36
C SER A 89 34.40 -10.06 14.71
N VAL A 90 34.03 -8.94 15.35
CA VAL A 90 34.93 -7.92 15.82
C VAL A 90 34.66 -7.70 17.30
N LYS A 91 35.71 -7.79 18.15
CA LYS A 91 35.63 -7.68 19.61
C LYS A 91 36.02 -6.26 20.06
N GLU A 92 35.25 -5.29 19.61
CA GLU A 92 35.34 -3.89 19.96
C GLU A 92 34.01 -3.17 19.73
N ASP A 93 33.82 -1.99 20.30
CA ASP A 93 32.67 -1.16 20.03
C ASP A 93 32.83 -0.45 18.67
N LEU A 94 32.01 -0.87 17.72
CA LEU A 94 31.95 -0.28 16.38
C LEU A 94 30.82 0.73 16.19
N LYS A 95 30.13 1.14 17.26
CA LYS A 95 29.04 2.13 17.16
C LYS A 95 29.51 3.41 16.45
N GLY A 96 28.70 3.87 15.50
CA GLY A 96 29.00 5.05 14.68
C GLY A 96 29.87 4.78 13.46
N LYS A 97 30.37 3.57 13.29
CA LYS A 97 31.07 3.15 12.07
C LYS A 97 30.08 2.63 11.01
N PHE A 98 30.59 2.49 9.79
CA PHE A 98 29.83 1.99 8.67
C PHE A 98 30.52 0.78 8.07
N TYR A 99 29.76 -0.06 7.34
CA TYR A 99 30.29 -1.25 6.70
C TYR A 99 29.62 -1.55 5.37
N THR A 100 30.30 -2.35 4.55
CA THR A 100 29.77 -3.01 3.36
C THR A 100 30.29 -4.45 3.29
N PHE A 101 29.60 -5.27 2.50
CA PHE A 101 30.09 -6.55 2.05
C PHE A 101 30.57 -6.44 0.61
N GLN A 102 31.54 -7.28 0.26
CA GLN A 102 31.97 -7.47 -1.12
C GLN A 102 32.12 -8.96 -1.39
N VAL A 103 31.46 -9.44 -2.45
CA VAL A 103 31.37 -10.86 -2.80
C VAL A 103 32.23 -11.16 -4.03
N LYS A 104 32.90 -12.29 -4.03
CA LYS A 104 33.63 -12.80 -5.18
C LYS A 104 32.94 -14.03 -5.76
N ILE A 105 32.70 -14.03 -7.05
CA ILE A 105 32.16 -15.15 -7.81
C ILE A 105 33.18 -15.51 -8.92
N GLY A 106 33.72 -16.71 -8.89
CA GLY A 106 34.84 -17.10 -9.78
C GLY A 106 36.05 -16.21 -9.52
N GLU A 107 36.54 -15.54 -10.56
CA GLU A 107 37.68 -14.61 -10.45
C GLU A 107 37.26 -13.15 -10.27
N GLN A 108 35.93 -12.84 -10.26
CA GLN A 108 35.40 -11.48 -10.24
C GLN A 108 34.94 -11.08 -8.84
N TRP A 109 35.46 -9.96 -8.32
CA TRP A 109 34.84 -9.23 -7.20
C TRP A 109 33.70 -8.39 -7.74
N LEU A 110 32.52 -8.56 -7.15
CA LEU A 110 31.35 -7.71 -7.41
C LEU A 110 31.52 -6.37 -6.69
N ASP A 111 30.62 -5.42 -6.96
CA ASP A 111 30.61 -4.14 -6.25
C ASP A 111 30.20 -4.32 -4.78
N GLU A 112 30.52 -3.30 -3.98
CA GLU A 112 30.17 -3.26 -2.55
C GLU A 112 28.67 -3.11 -2.33
N THR A 113 28.15 -3.76 -1.30
CA THR A 113 26.73 -3.68 -0.90
C THR A 113 26.60 -3.57 0.60
N PRO A 114 25.65 -2.76 1.14
CA PRO A 114 25.34 -2.72 2.58
C PRO A 114 24.69 -4.01 3.09
N GLY A 115 24.22 -4.89 2.17
CA GLY A 115 23.43 -6.06 2.49
C GLY A 115 21.93 -5.84 2.26
N MET A 116 21.13 -6.91 2.31
CA MET A 116 19.69 -6.82 2.07
C MET A 116 18.85 -6.76 3.35
N TRP A 117 19.36 -7.26 4.49
CA TRP A 117 18.69 -7.18 5.80
C TRP A 117 19.11 -5.96 6.63
N VAL A 118 19.84 -5.03 6.04
CA VAL A 118 20.32 -3.84 6.71
C VAL A 118 19.17 -3.03 7.37
N LYS A 119 19.40 -2.53 8.59
CA LYS A 119 18.40 -1.81 9.40
C LYS A 119 18.73 -0.34 9.62
N ALA A 120 19.94 0.08 9.30
CA ALA A 120 20.40 1.45 9.37
C ALA A 120 21.46 1.70 8.30
N VAL A 121 21.40 2.84 7.64
CA VAL A 121 22.33 3.22 6.55
C VAL A 121 22.80 4.66 6.72
N GLY A 122 23.92 4.97 6.09
CA GLY A 122 24.36 6.33 5.86
C GLY A 122 23.55 7.02 4.76
N ILE A 123 23.91 8.26 4.46
CA ILE A 123 23.29 9.06 3.43
C ILE A 123 23.28 8.35 2.07
N ASN A 124 22.16 8.43 1.35
CA ASN A 124 21.91 7.75 0.08
C ASN A 124 21.99 6.20 0.13
N GLY A 125 21.87 5.60 1.31
CA GLY A 125 21.71 4.14 1.45
C GLY A 125 22.91 3.26 1.08
N LYS A 126 24.09 3.83 0.81
CA LYS A 126 25.24 3.10 0.21
C LYS A 126 26.01 2.23 1.20
N ARG A 127 26.06 2.60 2.46
CA ARG A 127 26.79 1.89 3.51
C ARG A 127 25.87 1.62 4.70
N ALA A 128 25.90 0.41 5.18
CA ALA A 128 25.22 0.04 6.43
C ALA A 128 25.87 0.75 7.62
N ALA A 129 25.06 1.18 8.58
CA ALA A 129 25.51 1.85 9.79
C ALA A 129 25.43 0.93 11.00
N ILE A 130 26.40 1.02 11.88
CA ILE A 130 26.45 0.30 13.15
C ILE A 130 25.91 1.23 14.23
N ILE A 131 24.71 0.96 14.71
CA ILE A 131 24.01 1.76 15.74
C ILE A 131 23.48 0.87 16.85
N ASP A 132 23.20 1.47 17.99
CA ASP A 132 22.34 0.86 19.01
C ASP A 132 20.88 1.22 18.70
N MET A 133 20.07 0.24 18.32
CA MET A 133 18.66 0.44 18.00
C MET A 133 17.86 1.02 19.18
N ALA A 134 18.27 0.78 20.42
CA ALA A 134 17.61 1.35 21.60
C ALA A 134 17.69 2.88 21.65
N GLU A 135 18.75 3.49 21.09
CA GLU A 135 18.91 4.96 21.03
C GLU A 135 17.93 5.62 20.04
N THR A 136 17.31 4.83 19.17
CA THR A 136 16.32 5.33 18.21
C THR A 136 14.92 5.47 18.79
N ASN A 137 14.67 4.96 20.00
CA ASN A 137 13.36 5.00 20.62
C ASN A 137 13.06 6.42 21.15
N PRO A 138 11.93 7.04 20.76
CA PRO A 138 11.48 8.27 21.41
C PRO A 138 11.04 7.99 22.85
N GLU A 139 10.91 9.04 23.63
CA GLU A 139 10.36 8.94 24.99
C GLU A 139 8.95 8.30 24.96
N GLY A 140 8.70 7.33 25.85
CA GLY A 140 7.42 6.60 25.92
C GLY A 140 7.20 5.57 24.80
N TRP A 141 8.22 5.23 24.02
CA TRP A 141 8.08 4.26 22.92
C TRP A 141 7.65 2.87 23.38
N GLN A 142 8.09 2.44 24.56
CA GLN A 142 7.75 1.12 25.12
C GLN A 142 6.27 1.01 25.54
N GLU A 143 5.62 2.13 25.80
CA GLU A 143 4.20 2.22 26.13
C GLU A 143 3.33 2.34 24.90
N ASP A 144 3.90 2.66 23.74
CA ASP A 144 3.18 2.73 22.47
C ASP A 144 2.63 1.36 22.07
N LYS A 145 1.44 1.35 21.50
CA LYS A 145 0.75 0.12 21.11
C LYS A 145 0.10 0.28 19.75
N HIS A 146 0.01 -0.83 19.04
CA HIS A 146 -0.77 -0.91 17.80
C HIS A 146 -2.18 -0.35 17.96
N VAL A 147 -2.62 0.37 16.92
CA VAL A 147 -4.00 0.87 16.77
C VAL A 147 -4.69 0.03 15.71
N LEU A 148 -5.35 -1.03 16.15
CA LEU A 148 -5.94 -2.04 15.28
C LEU A 148 -7.47 -2.00 15.37
N PRO A 149 -8.19 -2.20 14.25
CA PRO A 149 -9.65 -2.23 14.26
C PRO A 149 -10.16 -3.56 14.85
N GLU A 150 -11.36 -3.56 15.41
CA GLU A 150 -11.99 -4.82 15.85
C GLU A 150 -12.22 -5.76 14.68
N ASN A 151 -12.72 -5.23 13.56
CA ASN A 151 -12.82 -5.93 12.29
C ASN A 151 -12.22 -5.05 11.20
N ILE A 152 -11.60 -5.64 10.19
CA ILE A 152 -10.99 -4.88 9.09
C ILE A 152 -12.01 -3.97 8.37
N THR A 153 -13.29 -4.32 8.33
CA THR A 153 -14.37 -3.49 7.75
C THR A 153 -14.68 -2.24 8.56
N ASP A 154 -14.17 -2.14 9.79
CA ASP A 154 -14.28 -0.93 10.63
C ASP A 154 -13.24 0.14 10.25
N ALA A 155 -12.21 -0.26 9.50
CA ALA A 155 -11.20 0.68 9.03
C ALA A 155 -11.76 1.67 8.01
N VAL A 156 -11.31 2.91 8.12
CA VAL A 156 -11.40 3.97 7.10
C VAL A 156 -9.98 4.39 6.78
N ILE A 157 -9.51 3.99 5.61
CA ILE A 157 -8.11 4.13 5.20
C ILE A 157 -7.93 5.43 4.42
N TYR A 158 -6.89 6.19 4.76
CA TYR A 158 -6.54 7.46 4.14
C TYR A 158 -5.12 7.39 3.57
N GLU A 159 -5.00 7.26 2.26
CA GLU A 159 -3.72 7.18 1.56
C GLU A 159 -3.07 8.55 1.47
N VAL A 160 -1.80 8.66 1.85
CA VAL A 160 -1.11 9.95 1.89
C VAL A 160 0.38 9.83 1.58
N HIS A 161 0.90 10.78 0.80
CA HIS A 161 2.34 10.97 0.60
C HIS A 161 2.88 12.00 1.58
N MET A 162 4.09 11.76 2.13
CA MET A 162 4.73 12.61 3.16
C MET A 162 4.82 14.08 2.76
N ARG A 163 5.23 14.35 1.51
CA ARG A 163 5.38 15.72 1.02
C ARG A 163 4.04 16.36 0.72
N ASP A 164 3.14 15.67 0.03
CA ASP A 164 1.82 16.18 -0.38
C ASP A 164 1.05 16.78 0.80
N PHE A 165 1.15 16.08 1.94
CA PHE A 165 0.44 16.43 3.17
C PHE A 165 0.88 17.76 3.77
N SER A 166 2.18 18.08 3.72
CA SER A 166 2.76 19.13 4.54
C SER A 166 3.43 20.28 3.79
N VAL A 167 3.90 20.07 2.53
CA VAL A 167 4.74 21.06 1.84
C VAL A 167 4.00 22.34 1.42
N SER A 168 2.68 22.29 1.27
CA SER A 168 1.87 23.44 0.88
C SER A 168 2.13 24.65 1.79
N PRO A 169 2.23 25.88 1.24
CA PRO A 169 2.28 27.11 2.03
C PRO A 169 1.08 27.25 2.97
N THR A 170 -0.08 26.69 2.59
CA THR A 170 -1.33 26.79 3.35
C THR A 170 -1.47 25.71 4.43
N SER A 171 -0.48 24.82 4.61
CA SER A 171 -0.56 23.72 5.59
C SER A 171 -0.41 24.18 7.04
N GLY A 172 0.25 25.32 7.28
CA GLY A 172 0.58 25.78 8.64
C GLY A 172 1.66 24.94 9.35
N MET A 173 2.14 23.85 8.73
CA MET A 173 3.17 22.97 9.28
C MET A 173 4.57 23.55 9.08
N LYS A 174 5.48 23.27 10.02
CA LYS A 174 6.89 23.74 10.00
C LYS A 174 7.82 22.72 9.35
N ASN A 175 7.66 21.43 9.72
CA ASN A 175 8.51 20.33 9.23
C ASN A 175 8.01 19.81 7.87
N LYS A 176 8.00 20.67 6.86
CA LYS A 176 7.43 20.40 5.53
C LYS A 176 8.15 19.24 4.83
N GLY A 177 7.39 18.24 4.40
CA GLY A 177 7.91 17.05 3.72
C GLY A 177 8.70 16.10 4.62
N LYS A 178 8.53 16.19 5.95
CA LYS A 178 9.27 15.39 6.94
C LYS A 178 8.33 14.54 7.79
N PHE A 179 8.83 13.43 8.36
CA PHE A 179 8.10 12.60 9.31
C PHE A 179 7.50 13.44 10.45
N LEU A 180 8.26 14.40 10.96
CA LEU A 180 7.83 15.27 12.04
C LEU A 180 6.64 16.18 11.72
N ALA A 181 6.26 16.35 10.44
CA ALA A 181 5.04 17.08 10.09
C ALA A 181 3.78 16.43 10.69
N PHE A 182 3.78 15.11 10.84
CA PHE A 182 2.68 14.36 11.44
C PHE A 182 2.64 14.42 12.97
N THR A 183 3.65 15.02 13.61
CA THR A 183 3.68 15.23 15.07
C THR A 183 3.15 16.61 15.46
N GLU A 184 2.99 17.53 14.50
CA GLU A 184 2.63 18.92 14.75
C GLU A 184 1.14 19.08 15.04
N ARG A 185 0.84 19.70 16.18
CA ARG A 185 -0.52 19.98 16.64
C ARG A 185 -0.86 21.45 16.48
N GLY A 186 -2.18 21.73 16.38
CA GLY A 186 -2.69 23.10 16.28
C GLY A 186 -2.35 23.79 14.96
N THR A 187 -1.91 23.04 13.93
CA THR A 187 -1.64 23.58 12.61
C THR A 187 -2.95 23.98 11.91
N LYS A 188 -2.91 25.09 11.15
CA LYS A 188 -4.10 25.66 10.55
C LYS A 188 -3.83 26.22 9.16
N ASN A 189 -4.85 26.17 8.31
CA ASN A 189 -4.83 26.87 7.02
C ASN A 189 -4.98 28.39 7.21
N THR A 190 -4.98 29.16 6.12
CA THR A 190 -5.06 30.62 6.16
C THR A 190 -6.38 31.14 6.78
N ALA A 191 -7.46 30.37 6.75
CA ALA A 191 -8.76 30.67 7.35
C ALA A 191 -8.92 30.18 8.79
N GLY A 192 -7.88 29.60 9.40
CA GLY A 192 -7.88 29.14 10.77
C GLY A 192 -8.49 27.75 11.01
N GLN A 193 -8.75 26.98 9.95
CA GLN A 193 -9.26 25.60 10.06
C GLN A 193 -8.09 24.62 10.27
N ALA A 194 -8.35 23.55 11.02
CA ALA A 194 -7.36 22.51 11.34
C ALA A 194 -6.78 21.84 10.07
N THR A 195 -5.47 21.66 10.06
CA THR A 195 -4.68 20.90 9.08
C THR A 195 -3.88 19.81 9.79
N GLY A 196 -3.06 19.07 9.08
CA GLY A 196 -2.18 18.08 9.69
C GLY A 196 -2.93 16.99 10.45
N ILE A 197 -2.31 16.51 11.53
CA ILE A 197 -2.88 15.41 12.33
C ILE A 197 -4.25 15.78 12.95
N ASP A 198 -4.45 17.05 13.30
CA ASP A 198 -5.74 17.51 13.85
C ASP A 198 -6.86 17.42 12.81
N HIS A 199 -6.54 17.65 11.52
CA HIS A 199 -7.50 17.43 10.43
C HIS A 199 -7.85 15.94 10.28
N LEU A 200 -6.86 15.04 10.33
CA LEU A 200 -7.10 13.60 10.23
C LEU A 200 -8.06 13.12 11.34
N LYS A 201 -7.83 13.59 12.57
CA LYS A 201 -8.70 13.34 13.72
C LYS A 201 -10.10 13.90 13.51
N GLU A 202 -10.21 15.16 13.07
CA GLU A 202 -11.48 15.84 12.81
C GLU A 202 -12.29 15.13 11.70
N LEU A 203 -11.63 14.68 10.65
CA LEU A 203 -12.24 13.95 9.54
C LEU A 203 -12.76 12.58 10.00
N GLY A 204 -12.12 11.98 11.00
CA GLY A 204 -12.56 10.73 11.63
C GLY A 204 -12.03 9.47 10.95
N ILE A 205 -10.94 9.55 10.16
CA ILE A 205 -10.26 8.38 9.62
C ILE A 205 -9.69 7.51 10.75
N THR A 206 -9.44 6.25 10.46
CA THR A 206 -8.91 5.31 11.45
C THR A 206 -7.46 4.90 11.19
N HIS A 207 -7.06 4.93 9.93
CA HIS A 207 -5.70 4.55 9.51
C HIS A 207 -5.18 5.49 8.43
N VAL A 208 -3.92 5.87 8.52
CA VAL A 208 -3.18 6.44 7.40
C VAL A 208 -2.45 5.32 6.67
N HIS A 209 -2.54 5.31 5.34
CA HIS A 209 -1.72 4.50 4.46
C HIS A 209 -0.65 5.42 3.87
N LEU A 210 0.59 5.25 4.32
CA LEU A 210 1.73 6.04 3.84
C LEU A 210 2.25 5.44 2.54
N LEU A 211 2.36 6.24 1.47
CA LEU A 211 3.14 5.87 0.29
C LEU A 211 4.56 5.50 0.74
N PRO A 212 5.38 4.82 -0.09
CA PRO A 212 6.64 4.23 0.36
C PRO A 212 7.48 5.18 1.22
N VAL A 213 7.83 4.74 2.42
CA VAL A 213 8.55 5.51 3.44
C VAL A 213 9.84 4.83 3.88
N TYR A 214 10.20 3.69 3.29
CA TYR A 214 11.53 3.14 3.40
C TYR A 214 12.46 3.72 2.34
N ASP A 215 13.76 3.51 2.52
CA ASP A 215 14.85 4.08 1.73
C ASP A 215 14.72 3.72 0.24
N TYR A 216 14.63 4.73 -0.62
CA TYR A 216 14.46 4.61 -2.06
C TYR A 216 15.48 5.48 -2.82
N ALA A 217 15.73 5.17 -4.10
CA ALA A 217 16.91 5.64 -4.80
C ALA A 217 16.79 7.00 -5.49
N SER A 218 15.58 7.42 -5.89
CA SER A 218 15.40 8.60 -6.78
C SER A 218 15.76 9.95 -6.16
N ILE A 219 15.83 10.03 -4.83
CA ILE A 219 16.10 11.29 -4.13
C ILE A 219 17.52 11.27 -3.58
N ASP A 220 18.36 12.19 -4.06
CA ASP A 220 19.68 12.42 -3.49
C ASP A 220 19.54 13.15 -2.14
N GLU A 221 19.70 12.41 -1.07
CA GLU A 221 19.57 12.91 0.31
C GLU A 221 20.57 14.03 0.64
N SER A 222 21.70 14.12 -0.08
CA SER A 222 22.68 15.20 0.07
C SER A 222 22.22 16.53 -0.57
N LYS A 223 21.16 16.49 -1.39
CA LYS A 223 20.65 17.61 -2.19
C LYS A 223 19.17 17.89 -1.94
N LEU A 224 18.67 17.68 -0.75
CA LEU A 224 17.26 17.92 -0.42
C LEU A 224 16.79 19.35 -0.68
N HIS A 225 17.70 20.32 -0.72
CA HIS A 225 17.42 21.70 -1.09
C HIS A 225 16.95 21.87 -2.55
N GLU A 226 17.19 20.89 -3.44
CA GLU A 226 16.67 20.89 -4.81
C GLU A 226 15.16 20.60 -4.86
N ASN A 227 14.54 20.17 -3.76
CA ASN A 227 13.12 19.87 -3.63
C ASN A 227 12.59 18.91 -4.71
N LYS A 228 13.39 17.93 -5.11
CA LYS A 228 12.94 16.86 -5.99
C LYS A 228 11.84 16.06 -5.33
N TYR A 229 10.92 15.59 -6.15
CA TYR A 229 9.76 14.81 -5.74
C TYR A 229 9.81 13.42 -6.37
N ASN A 230 9.49 12.41 -5.59
CA ASN A 230 9.17 11.06 -6.09
C ASN A 230 8.19 10.39 -5.12
N TRP A 231 7.35 9.46 -5.63
CA TRP A 231 6.46 8.67 -4.78
C TRP A 231 7.20 7.65 -3.93
N GLY A 232 8.40 7.18 -4.36
CA GLY A 232 9.24 6.24 -3.63
C GLY A 232 9.07 4.77 -4.04
N TYR A 233 8.48 4.48 -5.21
CA TYR A 233 8.36 3.11 -5.73
C TYR A 233 9.63 2.62 -6.46
N ASP A 234 10.78 3.01 -5.96
CA ASP A 234 12.11 2.62 -6.44
C ASP A 234 13.01 2.17 -5.27
N PRO A 235 12.64 1.03 -4.61
CA PRO A 235 13.20 0.59 -3.35
C PRO A 235 14.70 0.31 -3.42
N LEU A 236 15.43 0.75 -2.38
CA LEU A 236 16.86 0.54 -2.21
C LEU A 236 17.15 -0.31 -0.96
N ASN A 237 16.78 0.17 0.24
CA ASN A 237 16.96 -0.55 1.50
C ASN A 237 15.62 -0.73 2.23
N TYR A 238 15.04 -1.91 2.13
CA TYR A 238 13.66 -2.21 2.54
C TYR A 238 13.37 -2.12 4.06
N ASN A 239 14.41 -2.18 4.91
CA ASN A 239 14.23 -2.15 6.36
C ASN A 239 14.72 -0.86 7.02
N VAL A 240 14.89 0.20 6.24
CA VAL A 240 15.41 1.49 6.68
C VAL A 240 14.43 2.59 6.32
N PRO A 241 14.03 3.50 7.23
CA PRO A 241 13.21 4.66 6.88
C PRO A 241 13.93 5.60 5.90
N GLU A 242 13.17 6.21 4.97
CA GLU A 242 13.65 7.15 3.97
C GLU A 242 14.31 8.39 4.60
N GLY A 243 15.55 8.66 4.21
CA GLY A 243 16.31 9.80 4.75
C GLY A 243 15.84 11.16 4.22
N GLY A 244 15.26 11.21 3.03
CA GLY A 244 14.66 12.43 2.49
C GLY A 244 13.53 12.99 3.35
N TYR A 245 12.88 12.14 4.16
CA TYR A 245 11.83 12.54 5.11
C TYR A 245 12.35 12.82 6.51
N SER A 246 13.65 12.64 6.77
CA SER A 246 14.31 12.99 8.04
C SER A 246 14.81 14.43 8.04
N THR A 247 14.93 15.02 9.22
CA THR A 247 15.55 16.35 9.39
C THR A 247 17.08 16.31 9.25
N ASP A 248 17.68 15.14 9.50
CA ASP A 248 19.12 14.90 9.32
C ASP A 248 19.35 13.52 8.66
N PRO A 249 19.38 13.46 7.32
CA PRO A 249 19.58 12.20 6.60
C PRO A 249 20.97 11.60 6.76
N ALA A 250 21.97 12.42 7.14
CA ALA A 250 23.34 11.94 7.35
C ALA A 250 23.49 11.15 8.64
N ASN A 251 22.60 11.33 9.61
CA ASN A 251 22.60 10.61 10.88
C ASN A 251 21.62 9.44 10.85
N PRO A 252 22.10 8.18 10.81
CA PRO A 252 21.24 6.99 10.73
C PRO A 252 20.20 6.88 11.86
N VAL A 253 20.52 7.37 13.06
CA VAL A 253 19.62 7.33 14.23
C VAL A 253 18.44 8.28 14.05
N THR A 254 18.65 9.46 13.46
CA THR A 254 17.62 10.50 13.34
C THR A 254 16.45 10.02 12.49
N ARG A 255 16.70 9.44 11.29
CA ARG A 255 15.62 8.98 10.41
C ARG A 255 14.73 7.91 11.07
N ILE A 256 15.34 7.00 11.83
CA ILE A 256 14.62 5.94 12.53
C ILE A 256 13.78 6.52 13.68
N LYS A 257 14.38 7.40 14.47
CA LYS A 257 13.72 8.04 15.63
C LYS A 257 12.53 8.90 15.18
N GLU A 258 12.68 9.70 14.14
CA GLU A 258 11.63 10.57 13.63
C GLU A 258 10.46 9.77 13.02
N PHE A 259 10.74 8.64 12.37
CA PHE A 259 9.69 7.74 11.93
C PHE A 259 8.89 7.17 13.11
N LYS A 260 9.58 6.70 14.17
CA LYS A 260 8.93 6.24 15.40
C LYS A 260 8.12 7.35 16.08
N GLN A 261 8.61 8.58 16.10
CA GLN A 261 7.86 9.73 16.63
C GLN A 261 6.58 10.01 15.85
N MET A 262 6.62 9.89 14.52
CA MET A 262 5.44 10.00 13.66
C MET A 262 4.41 8.93 14.00
N VAL A 263 4.81 7.66 14.07
CA VAL A 263 3.92 6.54 14.43
C VAL A 263 3.29 6.78 15.79
N GLN A 264 4.09 7.08 16.82
CA GLN A 264 3.62 7.35 18.16
C GLN A 264 2.63 8.54 18.22
N ALA A 265 2.86 9.59 17.45
CA ALA A 265 1.96 10.73 17.38
C ALA A 265 0.60 10.35 16.77
N LEU A 266 0.58 9.56 15.70
CA LEU A 266 -0.64 9.06 15.09
C LEU A 266 -1.40 8.11 16.04
N HIS A 267 -0.71 7.18 16.69
CA HIS A 267 -1.28 6.26 17.67
C HIS A 267 -1.91 7.00 18.86
N SER A 268 -1.27 8.08 19.33
CA SER A 268 -1.83 8.90 20.42
C SER A 268 -3.17 9.56 20.07
N GLU A 269 -3.52 9.67 18.77
CA GLU A 269 -4.82 10.12 18.28
C GLU A 269 -5.76 8.96 17.90
N GLY A 270 -5.37 7.72 18.15
CA GLY A 270 -6.14 6.54 17.76
C GLY A 270 -6.15 6.29 16.25
N ILE A 271 -5.09 6.72 15.54
CA ILE A 271 -4.91 6.53 14.10
C ILE A 271 -3.79 5.53 13.87
N GLY A 272 -4.11 4.37 13.29
CA GLY A 272 -3.14 3.35 12.91
C GLY A 272 -2.34 3.74 11.66
N VAL A 273 -1.20 3.09 11.48
CA VAL A 273 -0.28 3.34 10.36
C VAL A 273 -0.18 2.10 9.48
N ILE A 274 -0.50 2.26 8.20
CA ILE A 274 -0.33 1.25 7.15
C ILE A 274 0.84 1.70 6.27
N MET A 275 1.76 0.80 6.02
CA MET A 275 2.94 1.06 5.20
C MET A 275 2.78 0.44 3.82
N ASP A 276 3.07 1.22 2.77
CA ASP A 276 3.19 0.71 1.41
C ASP A 276 4.51 -0.03 1.24
N VAL A 277 4.46 -1.27 0.77
CA VAL A 277 5.65 -2.13 0.61
C VAL A 277 5.81 -2.64 -0.81
N VAL A 278 7.00 -2.44 -1.38
CA VAL A 278 7.33 -2.68 -2.79
C VAL A 278 8.33 -3.83 -2.90
N TYR A 279 7.94 -5.04 -2.46
CA TYR A 279 8.83 -6.21 -2.57
C TYR A 279 8.83 -6.83 -3.96
N ASN A 280 8.01 -6.34 -4.88
CA ASN A 280 7.83 -6.91 -6.21
C ASN A 280 8.99 -6.62 -7.17
N HIS A 281 9.80 -5.59 -6.94
CA HIS A 281 10.97 -5.23 -7.73
C HIS A 281 12.01 -4.47 -6.89
N THR A 282 13.18 -4.24 -7.45
CA THR A 282 14.21 -3.33 -6.93
C THR A 282 14.43 -2.18 -7.91
N TYR A 283 14.97 -1.06 -7.43
CA TYR A 283 15.26 0.11 -8.27
C TYR A 283 16.07 -0.25 -9.53
N VAL A 284 17.10 -1.07 -9.36
CA VAL A 284 17.92 -1.64 -10.46
C VAL A 284 17.97 -3.16 -10.31
N GLY A 285 18.18 -3.89 -11.42
CA GLY A 285 18.32 -5.35 -11.36
C GLY A 285 19.77 -5.77 -11.05
N GLU A 286 20.69 -5.55 -11.99
CA GLU A 286 22.06 -6.07 -11.95
C GLU A 286 22.87 -5.54 -10.77
N ASP A 287 22.79 -4.25 -10.47
CA ASP A 287 23.55 -3.58 -9.40
C ASP A 287 22.76 -3.45 -8.09
N SER A 288 21.66 -4.18 -7.96
CA SER A 288 20.88 -4.17 -6.70
C SER A 288 21.66 -4.85 -5.57
N HIS A 289 21.38 -4.41 -4.34
CA HIS A 289 21.98 -5.03 -3.14
C HIS A 289 21.69 -6.53 -3.05
N LEU A 290 20.55 -6.99 -3.56
CA LEU A 290 20.17 -8.39 -3.64
C LEU A 290 21.06 -9.15 -4.63
N ASN A 291 21.25 -8.59 -5.83
CA ASN A 291 22.01 -9.23 -6.89
C ASN A 291 23.51 -9.23 -6.61
N LEU A 292 24.03 -8.19 -5.98
CA LEU A 292 25.43 -8.12 -5.55
C LEU A 292 25.78 -9.15 -4.47
N LEU A 293 24.80 -9.63 -3.70
CA LEU A 293 25.00 -10.71 -2.73
C LEU A 293 24.89 -12.10 -3.38
N VAL A 294 23.87 -12.32 -4.20
CA VAL A 294 23.61 -13.63 -4.82
C VAL A 294 23.07 -13.43 -6.23
N PRO A 295 23.95 -13.34 -7.22
CA PRO A 295 23.56 -13.04 -8.60
C PRO A 295 22.45 -13.93 -9.14
N GLY A 296 21.35 -13.29 -9.60
CA GLY A 296 20.20 -13.92 -10.23
C GLY A 296 19.21 -14.60 -9.27
N TYR A 297 19.59 -14.93 -8.04
CA TYR A 297 18.76 -15.74 -7.15
C TYR A 297 17.43 -15.07 -6.78
N PHE A 298 17.43 -13.79 -6.54
CA PHE A 298 16.26 -13.08 -6.02
C PHE A 298 15.29 -12.60 -7.11
N TYR A 299 15.58 -12.90 -8.38
CA TYR A 299 14.84 -12.42 -9.54
C TYR A 299 14.28 -13.54 -10.40
N ARG A 300 13.19 -13.25 -11.12
CA ARG A 300 12.66 -14.12 -12.15
C ARG A 300 13.22 -13.73 -13.52
N PHE A 301 13.39 -14.74 -14.35
CA PHE A 301 13.85 -14.59 -15.73
C PHE A 301 12.83 -15.24 -16.67
N ASN A 302 12.74 -14.70 -17.88
CA ASN A 302 12.00 -15.29 -18.97
C ASN A 302 12.74 -16.54 -19.51
N GLU A 303 12.06 -17.36 -20.30
CA GLU A 303 12.63 -18.57 -20.89
C GLU A 303 13.88 -18.31 -21.77
N ASP A 304 14.00 -17.11 -22.35
CA ASP A 304 15.14 -16.68 -23.15
C ASP A 304 16.32 -16.13 -22.30
N GLY A 305 16.21 -16.18 -20.98
CA GLY A 305 17.22 -15.70 -20.04
C GLY A 305 17.21 -14.19 -19.80
N THR A 306 16.28 -13.43 -20.38
CA THR A 306 16.11 -12.01 -20.07
C THR A 306 15.40 -11.81 -18.73
N TRP A 307 15.62 -10.67 -18.09
CA TRP A 307 14.92 -10.30 -16.85
C TRP A 307 13.41 -10.25 -17.08
N SER A 308 12.65 -10.91 -16.22
CA SER A 308 11.21 -10.71 -16.21
C SER A 308 10.86 -9.32 -15.69
N ASN A 309 9.81 -8.71 -16.26
CA ASN A 309 9.44 -7.31 -15.98
C ASN A 309 7.93 -7.17 -15.73
N ALA A 310 7.35 -8.04 -14.91
CA ALA A 310 5.93 -7.94 -14.56
C ALA A 310 5.61 -6.69 -13.72
N SER A 311 6.62 -6.06 -13.11
CA SER A 311 6.49 -4.78 -12.41
C SER A 311 6.36 -3.58 -13.36
N GLY A 312 6.82 -3.69 -14.60
CA GLY A 312 7.00 -2.54 -15.50
C GLY A 312 8.20 -1.66 -15.16
N CYS A 313 9.01 -2.03 -14.14
CA CYS A 313 10.15 -1.27 -13.63
C CYS A 313 11.52 -1.91 -13.99
N GLY A 314 11.54 -2.86 -14.93
CA GLY A 314 12.78 -3.47 -15.45
C GLY A 314 13.16 -4.80 -14.82
N ASN A 315 12.57 -5.20 -13.70
CA ASN A 315 12.79 -6.48 -13.04
C ASN A 315 11.59 -6.92 -12.22
N GLU A 316 11.56 -8.18 -11.79
CA GLU A 316 10.62 -8.69 -10.79
C GLU A 316 11.32 -9.65 -9.84
N THR A 317 10.95 -9.62 -8.56
CA THR A 317 11.51 -10.50 -7.54
C THR A 317 10.84 -11.88 -7.55
N ALA A 318 11.59 -12.89 -7.15
CA ALA A 318 11.15 -14.29 -7.07
C ALA A 318 10.69 -14.65 -5.64
N SER A 319 9.49 -14.21 -5.25
CA SER A 319 8.93 -14.47 -3.91
C SER A 319 8.78 -15.95 -3.58
N ASP A 320 8.64 -16.80 -4.58
CA ASP A 320 8.56 -18.26 -4.49
C ASP A 320 9.89 -18.93 -4.09
N ARG A 321 11.03 -18.21 -4.12
CA ARG A 321 12.31 -18.71 -3.63
C ARG A 321 12.47 -18.54 -2.12
N ALA A 322 12.99 -19.56 -1.46
CA ALA A 322 13.02 -19.68 0.00
C ALA A 322 13.59 -18.44 0.73
N MET A 323 14.75 -17.93 0.25
CA MET A 323 15.38 -16.78 0.92
C MET A 323 14.72 -15.43 0.58
N MET A 324 14.06 -15.30 -0.58
CA MET A 324 13.23 -14.11 -0.87
C MET A 324 11.96 -14.12 -0.04
N ARG A 325 11.28 -15.26 0.08
CA ARG A 325 10.13 -15.43 0.97
C ARG A 325 10.50 -15.11 2.42
N LYS A 326 11.63 -15.65 2.91
CA LYS A 326 12.15 -15.35 4.25
C LYS A 326 12.37 -13.85 4.42
N PHE A 327 12.99 -13.20 3.46
CA PHE A 327 13.24 -11.76 3.51
C PHE A 327 11.95 -10.95 3.64
N ILE A 328 10.96 -11.21 2.78
CA ILE A 328 9.66 -10.51 2.83
C ILE A 328 8.99 -10.69 4.18
N ILE A 329 8.95 -11.94 4.69
CA ILE A 329 8.34 -12.25 6.00
C ILE A 329 9.06 -11.52 7.13
N GLU A 330 10.39 -11.60 7.18
CA GLU A 330 11.18 -10.97 8.24
C GLU A 330 11.10 -9.45 8.20
N SER A 331 11.05 -8.87 7.00
CA SER A 331 10.92 -7.43 6.81
C SER A 331 9.59 -6.91 7.36
N VAL A 332 8.45 -7.49 6.98
CA VAL A 332 7.14 -7.02 7.51
C VAL A 332 7.01 -7.25 9.02
N VAL A 333 7.54 -8.37 9.54
CA VAL A 333 7.56 -8.64 10.99
C VAL A 333 8.45 -7.63 11.72
N TYR A 334 9.57 -7.24 11.13
CA TYR A 334 10.45 -6.22 11.67
C TYR A 334 9.73 -4.85 11.75
N TRP A 335 9.08 -4.40 10.68
CA TRP A 335 8.32 -3.16 10.68
C TRP A 335 7.17 -3.18 11.70
N ALA A 336 6.45 -4.31 11.80
CA ALA A 336 5.38 -4.46 12.79
C ALA A 336 5.89 -4.40 14.24
N LYS A 337 7.06 -5.02 14.53
CA LYS A 337 7.58 -5.10 15.91
C LYS A 337 8.43 -3.92 16.33
N GLU A 338 9.29 -3.43 15.44
CA GLU A 338 10.25 -2.37 15.74
C GLU A 338 9.63 -0.98 15.61
N TYR A 339 8.71 -0.81 14.66
CA TYR A 339 8.09 0.48 14.36
C TYR A 339 6.59 0.52 14.68
N HIS A 340 6.03 -0.55 15.22
CA HIS A 340 4.62 -0.70 15.56
C HIS A 340 3.66 -0.40 14.39
N VAL A 341 4.06 -0.74 13.16
CA VAL A 341 3.23 -0.56 11.96
C VAL A 341 2.01 -1.47 12.03
N ASP A 342 0.81 -0.92 11.80
CA ASP A 342 -0.50 -1.58 12.00
C ASP A 342 -1.02 -2.30 10.76
N GLY A 343 -0.37 -2.11 9.62
CA GLY A 343 -0.78 -2.78 8.40
C GLY A 343 0.19 -2.57 7.25
N PHE A 344 -0.03 -3.34 6.18
CA PHE A 344 0.80 -3.35 4.98
C PHE A 344 -0.06 -3.35 3.72
N ARG A 345 0.24 -2.45 2.80
CA ARG A 345 -0.26 -2.49 1.43
C ARG A 345 0.86 -3.01 0.52
N PHE A 346 0.62 -4.10 -0.17
CA PHE A 346 1.56 -4.67 -1.11
C PHE A 346 1.34 -4.09 -2.50
N ASP A 347 2.33 -3.35 -2.97
CA ASP A 347 2.42 -2.87 -4.35
C ASP A 347 2.51 -4.06 -5.30
N LEU A 348 1.76 -4.01 -6.43
CA LEU A 348 1.70 -5.09 -7.42
C LEU A 348 1.71 -6.49 -6.76
N MET A 349 0.86 -6.69 -5.75
CA MET A 349 0.79 -7.94 -4.97
C MET A 349 0.62 -9.17 -5.87
N GLY A 350 0.02 -8.99 -7.05
CA GLY A 350 -0.14 -10.04 -8.05
C GLY A 350 1.16 -10.62 -8.63
N ILE A 351 2.32 -10.02 -8.35
CA ILE A 351 3.65 -10.57 -8.68
C ILE A 351 4.05 -11.67 -7.68
N HIS A 352 3.63 -11.53 -6.42
CA HIS A 352 3.95 -12.50 -5.38
C HIS A 352 3.10 -13.78 -5.51
N ASP A 353 3.71 -14.89 -5.14
CA ASP A 353 2.98 -16.15 -5.04
C ASP A 353 2.10 -16.19 -3.77
N MET A 354 0.98 -16.93 -3.86
CA MET A 354 0.01 -17.02 -2.76
C MET A 354 0.59 -17.70 -1.52
N GLU A 355 1.54 -18.63 -1.68
CA GLU A 355 2.18 -19.29 -0.54
C GLU A 355 2.97 -18.29 0.29
N THR A 356 3.74 -17.41 -0.36
CA THR A 356 4.46 -16.32 0.30
C THR A 356 3.49 -15.35 0.99
N MET A 357 2.41 -14.93 0.33
CA MET A 357 1.45 -14.01 0.94
C MET A 357 0.73 -14.63 2.15
N ASN A 358 0.33 -15.89 2.06
CA ASN A 358 -0.25 -16.60 3.20
C ASN A 358 0.76 -16.84 4.34
N ALA A 359 2.05 -17.03 4.02
CA ALA A 359 3.12 -17.13 5.02
C ALA A 359 3.39 -15.79 5.71
N VAL A 360 3.34 -14.68 4.97
CA VAL A 360 3.36 -13.31 5.52
C VAL A 360 2.22 -13.13 6.52
N ARG A 361 0.97 -13.47 6.15
CA ARG A 361 -0.19 -13.39 7.05
C ARG A 361 0.03 -14.21 8.31
N ALA A 362 0.44 -15.47 8.15
CA ALA A 362 0.68 -16.38 9.29
C ALA A 362 1.81 -15.90 10.23
N ALA A 363 2.79 -15.16 9.71
CA ALA A 363 3.85 -14.58 10.52
C ALA A 363 3.39 -13.34 11.29
N LEU A 364 2.61 -12.48 10.64
CA LEU A 364 2.01 -11.29 11.28
C LEU A 364 0.92 -11.67 12.29
N ASP A 365 0.18 -12.77 12.11
CA ASP A 365 -0.77 -13.30 13.09
C ASP A 365 -0.12 -13.64 14.43
N LYS A 366 1.18 -13.98 14.44
CA LYS A 366 1.94 -14.19 15.67
C LYS A 366 2.35 -12.90 16.36
N VAL A 367 2.30 -11.77 15.67
CA VAL A 367 2.46 -10.43 16.26
C VAL A 367 1.10 -9.96 16.76
N ASP A 368 0.15 -9.78 15.85
CA ASP A 368 -1.27 -9.53 16.13
C ASP A 368 -2.13 -9.92 14.90
N PRO A 369 -3.16 -10.78 15.04
CA PRO A 369 -3.99 -11.20 13.92
C PRO A 369 -4.86 -10.09 13.33
N LYS A 370 -4.96 -8.92 13.97
CA LYS A 370 -5.69 -7.75 13.50
C LYS A 370 -4.85 -6.81 12.64
N ILE A 371 -3.54 -7.06 12.47
CA ILE A 371 -2.70 -6.29 11.54
C ILE A 371 -3.28 -6.39 10.14
N ILE A 372 -3.51 -5.24 9.51
CA ILE A 372 -4.18 -5.14 8.23
C ILE A 372 -3.21 -5.54 7.09
N ILE A 373 -3.66 -6.39 6.16
CA ILE A 373 -2.93 -6.68 4.92
C ILE A 373 -3.88 -6.54 3.73
N TYR A 374 -3.44 -5.78 2.74
CA TYR A 374 -4.10 -5.72 1.44
C TYR A 374 -3.09 -5.34 0.34
N GLY A 375 -3.50 -5.41 -0.91
CA GLY A 375 -2.63 -5.04 -2.00
C GLY A 375 -3.31 -5.03 -3.36
N GLU A 376 -2.52 -4.74 -4.37
CA GLU A 376 -2.93 -4.75 -5.76
C GLU A 376 -2.92 -6.16 -6.32
N GLY A 377 -4.11 -6.72 -6.53
CA GLY A 377 -4.29 -8.07 -7.06
C GLY A 377 -4.06 -8.18 -8.58
N TRP A 378 -3.05 -7.48 -9.11
CA TRP A 378 -2.68 -7.45 -10.54
C TRP A 378 -1.17 -7.29 -10.73
N THR A 379 -0.72 -7.27 -11.98
CA THR A 379 0.65 -6.99 -12.43
C THR A 379 0.62 -5.95 -13.54
N ALA A 380 1.71 -5.22 -13.74
CA ALA A 380 1.83 -4.26 -14.83
C ALA A 380 2.06 -4.95 -16.19
N ALA A 381 2.70 -6.13 -16.20
CA ALA A 381 2.97 -6.92 -17.40
C ALA A 381 2.91 -8.43 -17.11
N ALA A 382 3.23 -9.27 -18.08
CA ALA A 382 3.27 -10.73 -17.93
C ALA A 382 4.40 -11.16 -17.00
N SER A 383 4.16 -12.21 -16.20
CA SER A 383 5.15 -12.86 -15.33
C SER A 383 5.30 -14.33 -15.74
N PRO A 384 6.49 -14.94 -15.61
CA PRO A 384 6.72 -16.35 -15.91
C PRO A 384 6.05 -17.32 -14.93
N ILE A 385 5.70 -16.86 -13.71
CA ILE A 385 4.93 -17.68 -12.78
C ILE A 385 3.45 -17.74 -13.18
N SER A 386 2.85 -18.93 -13.15
CA SER A 386 1.47 -19.13 -13.59
C SER A 386 0.47 -18.32 -12.75
N GLU A 387 -0.61 -17.86 -13.39
CA GLU A 387 -1.62 -17.03 -12.73
C GLU A 387 -2.32 -17.72 -11.56
N GLU A 388 -2.44 -19.04 -11.59
CA GLU A 388 -3.07 -19.84 -10.53
C GLU A 388 -2.24 -19.84 -9.24
N LYS A 389 -0.94 -19.56 -9.32
CA LYS A 389 -0.05 -19.48 -8.15
C LYS A 389 0.08 -18.08 -7.58
N ARG A 390 -0.33 -17.05 -8.33
CA ARG A 390 -0.10 -15.64 -7.97
C ARG A 390 -1.23 -15.07 -7.11
N ALA A 391 -0.89 -14.08 -6.28
CA ALA A 391 -1.83 -13.34 -5.44
C ALA A 391 -2.67 -12.32 -6.25
N LEU A 392 -3.26 -12.78 -7.34
CA LEU A 392 -4.17 -11.98 -8.18
C LEU A 392 -5.54 -11.84 -7.52
N LYS A 393 -6.27 -10.75 -7.82
CA LYS A 393 -7.62 -10.52 -7.27
C LYS A 393 -8.57 -11.70 -7.53
N LYS A 394 -8.46 -12.36 -8.69
CA LYS A 394 -9.26 -13.55 -9.02
C LYS A 394 -9.01 -14.74 -8.09
N ASN A 395 -7.88 -14.76 -7.38
CA ASN A 395 -7.48 -15.81 -6.44
C ASN A 395 -7.67 -15.39 -4.97
N VAL A 396 -8.26 -14.21 -4.68
CA VAL A 396 -8.36 -13.67 -3.33
C VAL A 396 -9.07 -14.60 -2.34
N SER A 397 -9.97 -15.44 -2.83
CA SER A 397 -10.63 -16.47 -2.00
C SER A 397 -9.67 -17.48 -1.37
N GLN A 398 -8.43 -17.58 -1.88
CA GLN A 398 -7.35 -18.45 -1.37
C GLN A 398 -6.34 -17.68 -0.52
N LEU A 399 -6.50 -16.38 -0.38
CA LEU A 399 -5.66 -15.51 0.47
C LEU A 399 -6.31 -15.35 1.84
N ASN A 400 -5.65 -15.84 2.88
CA ASN A 400 -6.15 -15.83 4.23
C ASN A 400 -6.04 -14.44 4.86
N GLY A 401 -7.16 -13.75 5.18
CA GLY A 401 -7.15 -12.47 5.87
C GLY A 401 -6.41 -11.35 5.13
N ILE A 402 -6.37 -11.43 3.80
CA ILE A 402 -5.74 -10.42 2.92
C ILE A 402 -6.81 -9.88 1.99
N ALA A 403 -6.87 -8.55 1.85
CA ALA A 403 -7.80 -7.88 0.96
C ALA A 403 -7.11 -7.44 -0.35
N VAL A 404 -7.93 -7.14 -1.37
CA VAL A 404 -7.46 -6.60 -2.65
C VAL A 404 -8.22 -5.33 -3.01
N PHE A 405 -7.56 -4.43 -3.73
CA PHE A 405 -8.24 -3.29 -4.34
C PHE A 405 -9.26 -3.75 -5.39
N SER A 406 -10.43 -3.12 -5.38
CA SER A 406 -11.47 -3.34 -6.39
C SER A 406 -11.41 -2.25 -7.46
N ASP A 407 -10.67 -2.49 -8.53
CA ASP A 407 -10.70 -1.65 -9.74
C ASP A 407 -12.07 -1.69 -10.44
N ASP A 408 -12.88 -2.73 -10.16
CA ASP A 408 -14.27 -2.82 -10.62
C ASP A 408 -15.14 -1.67 -10.10
N ILE A 409 -15.11 -1.37 -8.79
CA ILE A 409 -15.86 -0.22 -8.23
C ILE A 409 -15.28 1.10 -8.72
N ARG A 410 -13.95 1.25 -8.71
CA ARG A 410 -13.27 2.46 -9.16
C ARG A 410 -13.74 2.89 -10.54
N ASP A 411 -13.67 1.98 -11.49
CA ASP A 411 -13.93 2.29 -12.90
C ASP A 411 -15.42 2.23 -13.26
N ALA A 412 -16.25 1.49 -12.52
CA ALA A 412 -17.70 1.61 -12.63
C ALA A 412 -18.17 3.02 -12.23
N LEU A 413 -17.56 3.64 -11.22
CA LEU A 413 -17.99 4.95 -10.71
C LEU A 413 -17.47 6.11 -11.56
N LYS A 414 -16.13 6.18 -11.81
CA LYS A 414 -15.49 7.32 -12.48
C LYS A 414 -15.16 7.10 -13.97
N GLY A 415 -15.33 5.88 -14.48
CA GLY A 415 -14.92 5.47 -15.81
C GLY A 415 -13.47 5.00 -15.88
N ASN A 416 -13.21 4.05 -16.79
CA ASN A 416 -11.89 3.46 -17.01
C ASN A 416 -10.92 4.50 -17.60
N TRP A 417 -9.63 4.39 -17.27
CA TRP A 417 -8.57 5.28 -17.80
C TRP A 417 -8.36 5.14 -19.32
N THR A 418 -8.55 3.94 -19.89
CA THR A 418 -8.42 3.69 -21.32
C THR A 418 -9.66 4.08 -22.12
N ASN A 419 -10.82 4.24 -21.48
CA ASN A 419 -12.10 4.46 -22.13
C ASN A 419 -12.50 5.95 -22.02
N PRO A 420 -12.86 6.63 -23.10
CA PRO A 420 -13.29 8.02 -23.07
C PRO A 420 -14.64 8.25 -22.39
N PHE A 421 -15.36 7.18 -22.01
CA PHE A 421 -16.67 7.33 -21.39
C PHE A 421 -16.59 7.66 -19.90
N PRO A 422 -17.49 8.51 -19.40
CA PRO A 422 -17.66 8.72 -17.96
C PRO A 422 -18.16 7.46 -17.28
N GLY A 423 -18.03 7.41 -15.93
CA GLY A 423 -18.60 6.34 -15.13
C GLY A 423 -20.09 6.55 -14.80
N PHE A 424 -20.61 5.67 -13.95
CA PHE A 424 -21.99 5.71 -13.44
C PHE A 424 -22.39 7.09 -12.89
N VAL A 425 -21.52 7.72 -12.09
CA VAL A 425 -21.83 8.99 -11.42
C VAL A 425 -22.05 10.15 -12.37
N ALA A 426 -21.53 10.06 -13.59
CA ALA A 426 -21.64 11.08 -14.63
C ALA A 426 -22.64 10.71 -15.75
N GLY A 427 -23.51 9.74 -15.52
CA GLY A 427 -24.61 9.39 -16.41
C GLY A 427 -24.34 8.30 -17.42
N LYS A 428 -23.30 7.47 -17.22
CA LYS A 428 -23.03 6.33 -18.11
C LYS A 428 -24.04 5.21 -17.85
N ASP A 429 -24.80 4.84 -18.89
CA ASP A 429 -25.79 3.77 -18.86
C ASP A 429 -25.16 2.38 -18.71
N SER A 430 -25.95 1.43 -18.25
CA SER A 430 -25.66 -0.01 -18.19
C SER A 430 -24.56 -0.40 -17.19
N LEU A 431 -24.29 0.45 -16.17
CA LEU A 431 -23.35 0.17 -15.09
C LEU A 431 -24.04 -0.22 -13.77
N GLU A 432 -25.38 -0.29 -13.73
CA GLU A 432 -26.13 -0.62 -12.52
C GLU A 432 -25.68 -1.96 -11.92
N ASN A 433 -25.45 -2.97 -12.77
CA ASN A 433 -24.99 -4.28 -12.30
C ASN A 433 -23.56 -4.22 -11.74
N ALA A 434 -22.66 -3.44 -12.35
CA ALA A 434 -21.31 -3.24 -11.82
C ALA A 434 -21.34 -2.51 -10.47
N VAL A 435 -22.23 -1.52 -10.29
CA VAL A 435 -22.41 -0.84 -9.00
C VAL A 435 -23.04 -1.79 -7.97
N LYS A 436 -24.01 -2.62 -8.32
CA LYS A 436 -24.56 -3.67 -7.43
C LYS A 436 -23.45 -4.66 -7.01
N PHE A 437 -22.59 -5.06 -7.95
CA PHE A 437 -21.43 -5.91 -7.68
C PHE A 437 -20.47 -5.29 -6.66
N ALA A 438 -20.18 -3.99 -6.83
CA ALA A 438 -19.38 -3.22 -5.88
C ALA A 438 -20.04 -3.15 -4.49
N VAL A 439 -21.35 -2.82 -4.41
CA VAL A 439 -22.11 -2.79 -3.15
C VAL A 439 -22.05 -4.13 -2.42
N ALA A 440 -22.07 -5.24 -3.18
CA ALA A 440 -21.96 -6.60 -2.66
C ALA A 440 -20.51 -7.06 -2.44
N ALA A 441 -19.53 -6.15 -2.40
CA ALA A 441 -18.11 -6.44 -2.18
C ALA A 441 -17.57 -7.54 -3.11
N SER A 442 -17.88 -7.45 -4.41
CA SER A 442 -17.41 -8.36 -5.48
C SER A 442 -17.66 -9.85 -5.19
N THR A 443 -18.70 -10.15 -4.39
CA THR A 443 -19.10 -11.51 -4.03
C THR A 443 -20.21 -12.07 -4.92
N ASP A 444 -20.39 -13.38 -4.93
CA ASP A 444 -21.56 -14.05 -5.52
C ASP A 444 -22.81 -13.73 -4.69
N PHE A 445 -23.60 -12.77 -5.18
CA PHE A 445 -24.69 -12.17 -4.41
C PHE A 445 -26.02 -12.12 -5.21
N PRO A 446 -27.16 -12.43 -4.55
CA PRO A 446 -28.48 -12.32 -5.20
C PRO A 446 -28.75 -10.93 -5.76
N GLY A 447 -29.20 -10.84 -7.01
CA GLY A 447 -29.46 -9.57 -7.72
C GLY A 447 -28.24 -8.97 -8.43
N VAL A 448 -27.09 -9.64 -8.36
CA VAL A 448 -25.89 -9.37 -9.18
C VAL A 448 -25.77 -10.46 -10.25
N THR A 449 -25.43 -10.07 -11.46
CA THR A 449 -25.19 -11.00 -12.58
C THR A 449 -23.75 -10.86 -13.08
N ASN A 450 -23.29 -11.85 -13.85
CA ASN A 450 -21.95 -11.82 -14.47
C ASN A 450 -21.90 -10.94 -15.76
N LYS A 451 -22.95 -10.17 -16.03
CA LYS A 451 -23.03 -9.31 -17.23
C LYS A 451 -22.63 -7.88 -16.89
N ASN A 452 -21.89 -7.25 -17.80
CA ASN A 452 -21.49 -5.85 -17.67
C ASN A 452 -20.71 -5.54 -16.37
N LEU A 453 -19.90 -6.48 -15.90
CA LEU A 453 -18.85 -6.21 -14.91
C LEU A 453 -17.67 -5.52 -15.62
N VAL A 454 -16.83 -4.77 -14.90
CA VAL A 454 -15.85 -3.88 -15.55
C VAL A 454 -14.53 -4.58 -15.83
N HIS A 455 -13.93 -5.26 -14.86
CA HIS A 455 -12.62 -5.90 -14.96
C HIS A 455 -12.64 -7.39 -14.65
N THR A 456 -13.81 -7.98 -14.53
CA THR A 456 -13.98 -9.40 -14.26
C THR A 456 -15.23 -9.93 -14.96
N ASP A 457 -15.27 -11.23 -15.22
CA ASP A 457 -16.41 -11.95 -15.79
C ASP A 457 -17.22 -12.72 -14.74
N LYS A 458 -16.77 -12.72 -13.49
CA LYS A 458 -17.40 -13.44 -12.37
C LYS A 458 -16.99 -12.87 -11.01
N PRO A 459 -17.75 -13.14 -9.95
CA PRO A 459 -17.36 -12.85 -8.58
C PRO A 459 -16.06 -13.56 -8.18
N TYR A 460 -15.23 -12.88 -7.38
CA TYR A 460 -13.94 -13.40 -6.95
C TYR A 460 -13.75 -13.39 -5.42
N ALA A 461 -14.48 -12.53 -4.70
CA ALA A 461 -14.43 -12.49 -3.24
C ALA A 461 -15.45 -13.43 -2.58
N THR A 462 -15.13 -13.92 -1.40
CA THR A 462 -16.01 -14.76 -0.56
C THR A 462 -16.45 -14.05 0.71
N SER A 463 -15.87 -12.89 1.00
CA SER A 463 -16.18 -12.07 2.18
C SER A 463 -15.99 -10.58 1.86
N PRO A 464 -16.78 -9.68 2.44
CA PRO A 464 -16.55 -8.25 2.32
C PRO A 464 -15.22 -7.80 2.96
N THR A 465 -14.64 -8.59 3.84
CA THR A 465 -13.32 -8.34 4.44
C THR A 465 -12.15 -8.44 3.44
N GLN A 466 -12.41 -8.92 2.23
CA GLN A 466 -11.41 -9.11 1.17
C GLN A 466 -11.37 -7.97 0.15
N ILE A 467 -12.18 -6.92 0.30
CA ILE A 467 -12.34 -5.88 -0.73
C ILE A 467 -12.07 -4.49 -0.18
N ILE A 468 -11.10 -3.80 -0.80
CA ILE A 468 -10.88 -2.36 -0.62
C ILE A 468 -11.72 -1.61 -1.65
N ASN A 469 -12.68 -0.82 -1.16
CA ASN A 469 -13.52 0.06 -1.97
C ASN A 469 -12.84 1.42 -2.11
N TYR A 470 -12.59 1.85 -3.32
CA TYR A 470 -11.99 3.14 -3.61
C TYR A 470 -12.47 3.70 -4.95
N VAL A 471 -12.27 4.98 -5.17
CA VAL A 471 -12.60 5.63 -6.43
C VAL A 471 -11.39 6.33 -7.05
N SER A 472 -10.38 6.68 -6.27
CA SER A 472 -9.05 7.04 -6.73
C SER A 472 -7.98 6.78 -5.67
N CYS A 473 -6.73 6.78 -6.08
CA CYS A 473 -5.53 6.65 -5.27
C CYS A 473 -4.44 7.56 -5.84
N HIS A 474 -3.19 7.37 -5.43
CA HIS A 474 -2.06 8.12 -5.97
C HIS A 474 -1.86 7.87 -7.48
N ASP A 475 -2.12 6.64 -7.95
CA ASP A 475 -2.01 6.24 -9.36
C ASP A 475 -3.07 6.89 -10.25
N ASP A 476 -2.73 7.09 -11.52
CA ASP A 476 -3.58 7.70 -12.53
C ASP A 476 -3.99 9.14 -12.17
N MET A 477 -5.17 9.56 -12.60
CA MET A 477 -5.75 10.85 -12.25
C MET A 477 -6.50 10.77 -10.93
N CYS A 478 -6.32 11.75 -10.05
CA CYS A 478 -7.19 11.89 -8.89
C CYS A 478 -8.66 12.10 -9.33
N LEU A 479 -9.59 11.89 -8.41
CA LEU A 479 -11.03 11.85 -8.74
C LEU A 479 -11.51 13.09 -9.46
N VAL A 480 -11.18 14.28 -8.98
CA VAL A 480 -11.64 15.55 -9.56
C VAL A 480 -11.10 15.75 -10.98
N ASP A 481 -9.82 15.45 -11.19
CA ASP A 481 -9.19 15.55 -12.53
C ASP A 481 -9.83 14.58 -13.51
N LYS A 482 -10.06 13.33 -13.08
CA LYS A 482 -10.70 12.32 -13.92
C LYS A 482 -12.14 12.69 -14.28
N LEU A 483 -12.91 13.21 -13.32
CA LEU A 483 -14.28 13.65 -13.56
C LEU A 483 -14.33 14.86 -14.50
N ARG A 484 -13.36 15.78 -14.42
CA ARG A 484 -13.23 16.92 -15.34
C ARG A 484 -12.82 16.50 -16.73
N ASP A 485 -11.85 15.58 -16.84
CA ASP A 485 -11.35 15.05 -18.12
C ASP A 485 -12.44 14.30 -18.92
N ARG A 486 -13.28 13.53 -18.23
CA ARG A 486 -14.32 12.69 -18.83
C ARG A 486 -15.74 13.20 -18.63
N LYS A 487 -15.90 14.46 -18.28
CA LYS A 487 -17.24 15.04 -18.04
C LYS A 487 -18.10 14.99 -19.29
N PRO A 488 -19.41 14.74 -19.14
CA PRO A 488 -20.37 14.88 -20.23
C PRO A 488 -20.35 16.30 -20.82
N ALA A 489 -20.65 16.43 -22.11
CA ALA A 489 -20.72 17.72 -22.77
C ALA A 489 -21.64 18.69 -22.00
N GLY A 490 -21.16 19.91 -21.78
CA GLY A 490 -21.89 20.95 -21.05
C GLY A 490 -21.98 20.76 -19.53
N ALA A 491 -21.30 19.76 -18.95
CA ALA A 491 -21.27 19.60 -17.49
C ALA A 491 -20.51 20.75 -16.82
N THR A 492 -21.13 21.32 -15.79
CA THR A 492 -20.60 22.42 -14.97
C THR A 492 -19.72 21.89 -13.83
N ASP A 493 -18.92 22.77 -13.21
CA ASP A 493 -18.14 22.37 -12.01
C ASP A 493 -19.04 21.97 -10.84
N ALA A 494 -20.21 22.60 -10.70
CA ALA A 494 -21.21 22.18 -9.70
C ALA A 494 -21.74 20.77 -9.94
N GLU A 495 -21.89 20.32 -11.19
CA GLU A 495 -22.23 18.92 -11.47
C GLU A 495 -21.04 17.98 -11.17
N ILE A 496 -19.79 18.40 -11.46
CA ILE A 496 -18.59 17.62 -11.09
C ILE A 496 -18.53 17.40 -9.57
N GLN A 497 -18.88 18.42 -8.77
CA GLN A 497 -18.97 18.28 -7.31
C GLN A 497 -20.06 17.27 -6.88
N LYS A 498 -21.21 17.23 -7.59
CA LYS A 498 -22.22 16.20 -7.35
C LYS A 498 -21.72 14.79 -7.72
N PHE A 499 -21.02 14.65 -8.84
CA PHE A 499 -20.40 13.37 -9.25
C PHE A 499 -19.41 12.88 -8.19
N ASN A 500 -18.55 13.78 -7.68
CA ASN A 500 -17.59 13.49 -6.62
C ASN A 500 -18.31 12.99 -5.34
N LYS A 501 -19.32 13.71 -4.85
CA LYS A 501 -20.09 13.32 -3.66
C LYS A 501 -20.79 11.97 -3.85
N LEU A 502 -21.40 11.72 -5.03
CA LEU A 502 -22.06 10.45 -5.33
C LEU A 502 -21.07 9.29 -5.34
N ALA A 503 -19.88 9.47 -5.95
CA ALA A 503 -18.84 8.45 -6.00
C ALA A 503 -18.43 8.01 -4.59
N GLN A 504 -18.13 8.96 -3.72
CA GLN A 504 -17.75 8.65 -2.34
C GLN A 504 -18.91 8.09 -1.52
N THR A 505 -20.15 8.49 -1.81
CA THR A 505 -21.30 7.87 -1.14
C THR A 505 -21.36 6.39 -1.43
N VAL A 506 -21.09 5.96 -2.68
CA VAL A 506 -21.05 4.54 -3.02
C VAL A 506 -19.90 3.84 -2.27
N VAL A 507 -18.69 4.42 -2.23
CA VAL A 507 -17.54 3.86 -1.51
C VAL A 507 -17.86 3.63 -0.02
N PHE A 508 -18.49 4.61 0.63
CA PHE A 508 -18.77 4.53 2.08
C PHE A 508 -19.99 3.71 2.46
N THR A 509 -20.93 3.49 1.53
CA THR A 509 -22.15 2.72 1.82
C THR A 509 -22.15 1.32 1.20
N ALA A 510 -21.17 0.99 0.36
CA ALA A 510 -20.90 -0.38 -0.09
C ALA A 510 -20.33 -1.22 1.06
N GLN A 511 -20.53 -2.54 1.00
CA GLN A 511 -19.86 -3.49 1.87
C GLN A 511 -18.39 -3.62 1.47
N GLY A 512 -17.49 -3.86 2.42
CA GLY A 512 -16.03 -3.87 2.22
C GLY A 512 -15.34 -2.80 3.06
N ILE A 513 -14.15 -2.41 2.69
CA ILE A 513 -13.26 -1.50 3.42
C ILE A 513 -13.11 -0.21 2.62
N PRO A 514 -13.58 0.95 3.12
CA PRO A 514 -13.47 2.22 2.40
C PRO A 514 -12.04 2.78 2.44
N PHE A 515 -11.65 3.38 1.33
CA PHE A 515 -10.36 3.99 1.13
C PHE A 515 -10.51 5.35 0.45
N ILE A 516 -9.77 6.35 0.92
CA ILE A 516 -9.78 7.73 0.43
C ILE A 516 -8.35 8.12 0.08
N PHE A 517 -8.15 8.77 -1.06
CA PHE A 517 -6.90 9.44 -1.39
C PHE A 517 -6.85 10.84 -0.74
N ALA A 518 -5.75 11.15 -0.07
CA ALA A 518 -5.57 12.38 0.69
C ALA A 518 -5.89 13.64 -0.11
N GLY A 519 -6.76 14.48 0.44
CA GLY A 519 -7.20 15.73 -0.17
C GLY A 519 -8.47 15.60 -1.02
N GLU A 520 -8.99 14.41 -1.29
CA GLU A 520 -10.28 14.26 -1.98
C GLU A 520 -11.40 14.95 -1.21
N GLU A 521 -11.35 14.88 0.11
CA GLU A 521 -12.31 15.52 1.03
C GLU A 521 -12.27 17.07 0.97
N VAL A 522 -11.22 17.63 0.40
CA VAL A 522 -11.07 19.07 0.14
C VAL A 522 -11.03 19.39 -1.36
N TYR A 523 -11.60 18.49 -2.19
CA TYR A 523 -11.71 18.67 -3.64
C TYR A 523 -10.37 18.87 -4.35
N ARG A 524 -9.35 18.09 -3.93
CA ARG A 524 -8.01 18.13 -4.48
C ARG A 524 -8.00 17.82 -5.97
N ASP A 525 -7.26 18.61 -6.75
CA ASP A 525 -6.83 18.29 -8.11
C ASP A 525 -5.30 18.26 -8.22
N LYS A 526 -4.81 17.59 -9.23
CA LYS A 526 -3.40 17.55 -9.64
C LYS A 526 -3.23 18.18 -11.02
N LYS A 527 -4.06 19.21 -11.32
CA LYS A 527 -4.03 20.01 -12.55
C LYS A 527 -4.20 19.16 -13.82
N GLY A 528 -4.92 18.05 -13.75
CA GLY A 528 -5.15 17.13 -14.87
C GLY A 528 -3.94 16.27 -15.23
N VAL A 529 -2.88 16.27 -14.42
CA VAL A 529 -1.68 15.46 -14.70
C VAL A 529 -1.95 14.02 -14.27
N ASN A 530 -1.72 13.10 -15.19
CA ASN A 530 -1.76 11.66 -14.93
C ASN A 530 -0.40 11.17 -14.40
N ASN A 531 -0.38 10.22 -13.48
CA ASN A 531 0.85 9.62 -12.93
C ASN A 531 1.91 10.64 -12.49
N THR A 532 1.63 11.32 -11.39
CA THR A 532 2.41 12.47 -10.91
C THR A 532 3.66 12.09 -10.11
N TYR A 533 4.20 10.85 -10.28
CA TYR A 533 5.23 10.25 -9.43
C TYR A 533 6.52 11.08 -9.28
N GLN A 534 6.85 11.93 -10.25
CA GLN A 534 7.99 12.86 -10.23
C GLN A 534 7.61 14.31 -10.52
N SER A 535 6.31 14.61 -10.49
CA SER A 535 5.83 15.99 -10.69
C SER A 535 6.18 16.85 -9.48
N PRO A 536 6.38 18.18 -9.66
CA PRO A 536 6.79 19.04 -8.56
C PRO A 536 5.70 19.17 -7.48
N ASP A 537 6.11 19.61 -6.29
CA ASP A 537 5.20 19.87 -5.16
C ASP A 537 3.99 20.73 -5.56
N SER A 538 4.16 21.69 -6.46
CA SER A 538 3.07 22.56 -6.94
C SER A 538 1.93 21.82 -7.66
N VAL A 539 2.16 20.57 -8.10
CA VAL A 539 1.16 19.67 -8.66
C VAL A 539 0.62 18.72 -7.57
N ASN A 540 1.54 18.20 -6.75
CA ASN A 540 1.23 17.12 -5.81
C ASN A 540 0.70 17.59 -4.44
N GLN A 541 1.06 18.79 -3.96
CA GLN A 541 0.68 19.30 -2.64
C GLN A 541 -0.83 19.41 -2.44
N ILE A 542 -1.29 19.16 -1.22
CA ILE A 542 -2.66 19.45 -0.80
C ILE A 542 -2.79 20.95 -0.55
N ASN A 543 -3.68 21.63 -1.29
CA ASN A 543 -4.05 23.00 -0.97
C ASN A 543 -5.06 23.04 0.19
N TRP A 544 -4.59 23.29 1.39
CA TRP A 544 -5.42 23.25 2.58
C TRP A 544 -6.48 24.35 2.66
N ASP A 545 -6.34 25.44 1.91
CA ASP A 545 -7.37 26.47 1.82
C ASP A 545 -8.61 26.00 1.06
N ASN A 546 -8.50 24.91 0.30
CA ASN A 546 -9.62 24.24 -0.31
C ASN A 546 -10.64 23.74 0.74
N LYS A 547 -10.20 23.43 1.97
CA LYS A 547 -11.11 23.07 3.07
C LYS A 547 -12.14 24.15 3.34
N THR A 548 -11.74 25.42 3.16
CA THR A 548 -12.65 26.57 3.26
C THR A 548 -13.46 26.77 1.98
N THR A 549 -12.79 26.73 0.83
CA THR A 549 -13.42 26.98 -0.49
C THR A 549 -14.49 25.92 -0.82
N TYR A 550 -14.23 24.67 -0.50
CA TYR A 550 -15.11 23.52 -0.74
C TYR A 550 -15.63 22.91 0.55
N SER A 551 -15.98 23.76 1.54
CA SER A 551 -16.41 23.35 2.87
C SER A 551 -17.62 22.42 2.87
N ASP A 552 -18.48 22.51 1.86
CA ASP A 552 -19.65 21.65 1.68
C ASP A 552 -19.26 20.23 1.25
N ILE A 553 -18.16 20.07 0.47
CA ILE A 553 -17.60 18.76 0.13
C ILE A 553 -16.93 18.15 1.37
N TYR A 554 -16.09 18.91 2.07
CA TYR A 554 -15.47 18.47 3.31
C TYR A 554 -16.50 17.98 4.34
N THR A 555 -17.54 18.78 4.56
CA THR A 555 -18.61 18.43 5.49
C THR A 555 -19.35 17.15 5.05
N TYR A 556 -19.53 16.97 3.75
CA TYR A 556 -20.18 15.78 3.21
C TYR A 556 -19.34 14.52 3.42
N TYR A 557 -18.03 14.56 3.13
CA TYR A 557 -17.10 13.43 3.36
C TYR A 557 -17.03 13.07 4.85
N LYS A 558 -16.88 14.07 5.72
CA LYS A 558 -16.92 13.87 7.17
C LYS A 558 -18.20 13.18 7.60
N GLY A 559 -19.35 13.66 7.10
CA GLY A 559 -20.65 13.06 7.39
C GLY A 559 -20.80 11.62 6.90
N LEU A 560 -20.19 11.25 5.76
CA LEU A 560 -20.16 9.85 5.28
C LEU A 560 -19.34 8.95 6.22
N ILE A 561 -18.19 9.43 6.70
CA ILE A 561 -17.35 8.70 7.65
C ILE A 561 -18.11 8.52 8.99
N GLU A 562 -18.71 9.58 9.50
CA GLU A 562 -19.52 9.54 10.72
C GLU A 562 -20.71 8.58 10.58
N LEU A 563 -21.45 8.64 9.47
CA LEU A 563 -22.54 7.72 9.16
C LEU A 563 -22.08 6.25 9.19
N ARG A 564 -20.97 5.95 8.50
CA ARG A 564 -20.45 4.59 8.45
C ARG A 564 -19.99 4.10 9.83
N LYS A 565 -19.35 4.96 10.62
CA LYS A 565 -18.93 4.63 12.00
C LYS A 565 -20.11 4.40 12.92
N ALA A 566 -21.15 5.21 12.82
CA ALA A 566 -22.38 5.09 13.64
C ALA A 566 -23.23 3.88 13.26
N HIS A 567 -23.21 3.47 11.97
CA HIS A 567 -24.09 2.44 11.43
C HIS A 567 -23.33 1.18 10.97
N PRO A 568 -23.19 0.16 11.83
CA PRO A 568 -22.48 -1.08 11.52
C PRO A 568 -23.14 -1.91 10.39
N ALA A 569 -24.35 -1.60 9.99
CA ALA A 569 -25.00 -2.19 8.81
C ALA A 569 -24.19 -2.01 7.52
N PHE A 570 -23.41 -0.92 7.38
CA PHE A 570 -22.54 -0.66 6.23
C PHE A 570 -21.19 -1.41 6.28
N ARG A 571 -20.89 -2.13 7.35
CA ARG A 571 -19.60 -2.79 7.58
C ARG A 571 -19.77 -4.22 8.11
N MET A 572 -20.65 -4.97 7.45
CA MET A 572 -20.83 -6.40 7.72
C MET A 572 -19.55 -7.17 7.43
N THR A 573 -19.28 -8.23 8.21
CA THR A 573 -18.01 -8.96 8.18
C THR A 573 -18.07 -10.29 7.42
N SER A 574 -19.25 -10.67 6.89
CA SER A 574 -19.38 -11.95 6.18
C SER A 574 -20.46 -11.93 5.11
N LEU A 575 -20.26 -12.74 4.07
CA LEU A 575 -21.24 -12.93 2.99
C LEU A 575 -22.57 -13.49 3.56
N LYS A 576 -22.52 -14.36 4.58
CA LYS A 576 -23.72 -14.88 5.23
C LYS A 576 -24.55 -13.77 5.85
N MET A 577 -23.92 -12.82 6.52
CA MET A 577 -24.59 -11.65 7.10
C MET A 577 -25.15 -10.75 6.00
N MET A 578 -24.39 -10.48 4.95
CA MET A 578 -24.86 -9.72 3.80
C MET A 578 -26.09 -10.37 3.14
N LYS A 579 -26.06 -11.66 2.83
CA LYS A 579 -27.19 -12.39 2.24
C LYS A 579 -28.47 -12.37 3.10
N LYS A 580 -28.31 -12.27 4.43
CA LYS A 580 -29.44 -12.14 5.37
C LYS A 580 -30.07 -10.76 5.35
N HIS A 581 -29.28 -9.70 5.28
CA HIS A 581 -29.73 -8.35 5.57
C HIS A 581 -29.80 -7.42 4.36
N LEU A 582 -28.89 -7.56 3.36
CA LEU A 582 -28.86 -6.75 2.16
C LEU A 582 -29.79 -7.30 1.08
N LYS A 583 -30.60 -6.43 0.48
CA LYS A 583 -31.47 -6.78 -0.65
C LYS A 583 -31.50 -5.65 -1.67
N PHE A 584 -31.18 -5.94 -2.92
CA PHE A 584 -31.39 -5.01 -4.03
C PHE A 584 -32.87 -4.84 -4.34
N ILE A 585 -33.24 -3.62 -4.75
CA ILE A 585 -34.60 -3.26 -5.18
C ILE A 585 -34.54 -2.90 -6.66
N GLU A 586 -35.40 -3.52 -7.45
CA GLU A 586 -35.56 -3.19 -8.87
C GLU A 586 -36.53 -2.00 -8.99
N LEU A 587 -36.03 -0.86 -9.43
CA LEU A 587 -36.80 0.39 -9.52
C LEU A 587 -37.34 0.67 -10.93
N ASN A 588 -37.01 -0.10 -11.94
CA ASN A 588 -37.38 0.10 -13.35
C ASN A 588 -37.04 1.52 -13.88
N VAL A 589 -36.03 2.16 -13.30
CA VAL A 589 -35.49 3.46 -13.71
C VAL A 589 -34.03 3.24 -14.13
N PRO A 590 -33.66 3.50 -15.39
CA PRO A 590 -32.27 3.33 -15.86
C PRO A 590 -31.29 4.16 -15.05
N ASN A 591 -30.08 3.66 -14.90
CA ASN A 591 -28.96 4.30 -14.19
C ASN A 591 -29.28 4.67 -12.73
N VAL A 592 -30.13 3.86 -12.08
CA VAL A 592 -30.47 3.97 -10.64
C VAL A 592 -30.21 2.63 -9.97
N VAL A 593 -29.53 2.65 -8.83
CA VAL A 593 -29.30 1.46 -8.00
C VAL A 593 -29.89 1.70 -6.62
N ALA A 594 -30.67 0.75 -6.13
CA ALA A 594 -31.24 0.81 -4.79
C ALA A 594 -31.09 -0.51 -4.05
N PHE A 595 -30.89 -0.42 -2.74
CA PHE A 595 -30.84 -1.58 -1.85
C PHE A 595 -31.32 -1.23 -0.44
N THR A 596 -31.71 -2.25 0.29
CA THR A 596 -32.04 -2.16 1.71
C THR A 596 -31.08 -2.97 2.55
N LEU A 597 -30.84 -2.48 3.78
CA LEU A 597 -30.22 -3.23 4.87
C LEU A 597 -31.32 -3.41 5.94
N LEU A 598 -31.73 -4.65 6.20
CA LEU A 598 -32.97 -4.94 6.93
C LEU A 598 -32.69 -5.61 8.29
N GLY A 599 -33.55 -5.35 9.27
CA GLY A 599 -33.60 -6.10 10.52
C GLY A 599 -32.41 -5.85 11.44
N ASN A 600 -32.06 -4.58 11.70
CA ASN A 600 -30.93 -4.18 12.54
C ASN A 600 -29.61 -4.87 12.10
N ALA A 601 -29.29 -4.78 10.82
CA ALA A 601 -28.15 -5.45 10.22
C ALA A 601 -26.87 -5.17 11.02
N ASN A 602 -26.08 -6.22 11.31
CA ASN A 602 -24.85 -6.13 12.11
C ASN A 602 -25.01 -5.46 13.49
N GLY A 603 -26.21 -5.52 14.08
CA GLY A 603 -26.52 -4.87 15.38
C GLY A 603 -26.79 -3.35 15.29
N ASP A 604 -27.07 -2.84 14.08
CA ASP A 604 -27.37 -1.42 13.86
C ASP A 604 -28.56 -0.91 14.68
N SER A 605 -28.50 0.34 15.13
CA SER A 605 -29.60 1.02 15.80
C SER A 605 -30.79 1.30 14.86
N TRP A 606 -30.52 1.46 13.56
CA TRP A 606 -31.59 1.59 12.56
C TRP A 606 -32.10 0.20 12.16
N LYS A 607 -33.40 0.01 12.28
CA LYS A 607 -34.05 -1.25 11.96
C LYS A 607 -33.92 -1.62 10.47
N ASN A 608 -34.17 -0.63 9.62
CA ASN A 608 -34.07 -0.77 8.19
C ASN A 608 -33.42 0.47 7.60
N ILE A 609 -32.52 0.28 6.66
CA ILE A 609 -31.87 1.34 5.88
C ILE A 609 -32.22 1.14 4.42
N LEU A 610 -32.52 2.22 3.71
CA LEU A 610 -32.70 2.26 2.26
C LEU A 610 -31.70 3.21 1.65
N VAL A 611 -30.92 2.75 0.70
CA VAL A 611 -29.96 3.54 -0.07
C VAL A 611 -30.37 3.55 -1.53
N ILE A 612 -30.36 4.74 -2.15
CA ILE A 612 -30.70 4.94 -3.56
C ILE A 612 -29.61 5.81 -4.18
N TYR A 613 -28.96 5.31 -5.24
CA TYR A 613 -28.02 6.07 -6.06
C TYR A 613 -28.67 6.43 -7.39
N ASN A 614 -28.70 7.70 -7.72
CA ASN A 614 -29.13 8.21 -9.01
C ASN A 614 -27.91 8.68 -9.82
N GLY A 615 -27.45 7.88 -10.78
CA GLY A 615 -26.38 8.26 -11.71
C GLY A 615 -26.85 9.19 -12.84
N ASN A 616 -28.17 9.43 -13.00
CA ASN A 616 -28.69 10.31 -14.04
C ASN A 616 -28.41 11.78 -13.74
N ARG A 617 -28.13 12.57 -14.74
CA ARG A 617 -27.97 14.03 -14.65
C ARG A 617 -29.30 14.78 -14.47
N ASN A 618 -30.41 14.05 -14.36
CA ASN A 618 -31.75 14.58 -14.07
C ASN A 618 -32.29 13.96 -12.78
N ASN A 619 -33.22 14.66 -12.14
CA ASN A 619 -33.97 14.11 -11.03
C ASN A 619 -34.81 12.91 -11.53
N VAL A 620 -34.91 11.89 -10.69
CA VAL A 620 -35.73 10.71 -10.94
C VAL A 620 -36.81 10.57 -9.87
N ILE A 621 -37.96 10.03 -10.23
CA ILE A 621 -39.02 9.69 -9.29
C ILE A 621 -38.95 8.18 -9.08
N VAL A 622 -38.92 7.77 -7.82
CA VAL A 622 -38.89 6.36 -7.42
C VAL A 622 -40.08 6.06 -6.51
N GLU A 623 -40.50 4.79 -6.49
CA GLU A 623 -41.47 4.33 -5.51
C GLU A 623 -40.75 3.71 -4.31
N LEU A 624 -41.02 4.28 -3.13
CA LEU A 624 -40.42 3.80 -1.88
C LEU A 624 -41.18 2.57 -1.35
N PRO A 625 -40.50 1.65 -0.65
CA PRO A 625 -41.19 0.63 0.14
C PRO A 625 -42.13 1.26 1.20
N GLU A 626 -43.25 0.59 1.45
CA GLU A 626 -44.30 1.06 2.36
C GLU A 626 -43.79 1.59 3.72
N GLY A 627 -44.51 2.59 4.23
CA GLY A 627 -44.29 3.19 5.54
C GLY A 627 -43.50 4.49 5.52
N GLU A 628 -43.34 5.09 6.67
CA GLU A 628 -42.61 6.35 6.86
C GLU A 628 -41.11 6.11 6.89
N TRP A 629 -40.34 6.95 6.18
CA TRP A 629 -38.89 6.93 6.14
C TRP A 629 -38.30 8.25 6.64
N ASN A 630 -37.34 8.17 7.54
CA ASN A 630 -36.49 9.29 7.95
C ASN A 630 -35.32 9.40 6.96
N VAL A 631 -34.99 10.62 6.52
CA VAL A 631 -33.94 10.87 5.53
C VAL A 631 -32.70 11.38 6.25
N ALA A 632 -31.61 10.64 6.15
CA ALA A 632 -30.30 11.00 6.69
C ALA A 632 -29.40 11.70 5.66
N ALA A 633 -29.49 11.30 4.36
CA ALA A 633 -28.78 11.98 3.29
C ALA A 633 -29.68 12.18 2.07
N HIS A 634 -29.53 13.32 1.40
CA HIS A 634 -30.31 13.66 0.22
C HIS A 634 -29.71 14.84 -0.55
N ASP A 635 -29.60 14.71 -1.88
CA ASP A 635 -29.12 15.75 -2.83
C ASP A 635 -27.84 16.46 -2.33
N GLY A 636 -26.81 15.67 -1.98
CA GLY A 636 -25.50 16.14 -1.57
C GLY A 636 -25.45 16.77 -0.17
N ARG A 637 -26.49 16.62 0.64
CA ARG A 637 -26.53 16.96 2.08
C ARG A 637 -26.60 15.69 2.90
N ILE A 638 -25.98 15.68 4.06
CA ILE A 638 -25.95 14.55 5.00
C ILE A 638 -26.06 15.04 6.43
N SER A 639 -26.78 14.29 7.26
CA SER A 639 -26.89 14.48 8.70
C SER A 639 -26.88 13.10 9.37
N PRO A 640 -25.73 12.60 9.78
CA PRO A 640 -25.61 11.24 10.34
C PRO A 640 -26.35 11.06 11.67
N ASP A 641 -26.45 12.12 12.47
CA ASP A 641 -27.03 12.07 13.83
C ASP A 641 -28.48 12.52 13.90
N THR A 642 -28.99 13.16 12.85
CA THR A 642 -30.35 13.73 12.85
C THR A 642 -31.06 13.52 11.53
N THR A 643 -32.38 13.49 11.57
CA THR A 643 -33.24 13.41 10.38
C THR A 643 -33.25 14.75 9.64
N LEU A 644 -32.92 14.79 8.36
CA LEU A 644 -33.09 15.99 7.53
C LEU A 644 -34.58 16.31 7.37
N PHE A 645 -35.40 15.29 7.08
CA PHE A 645 -36.86 15.34 7.01
C PHE A 645 -37.44 13.92 6.96
N ALA A 646 -38.75 13.78 7.17
CA ALA A 646 -39.44 12.50 7.05
C ALA A 646 -40.30 12.44 5.77
N VAL A 647 -40.42 11.24 5.19
CA VAL A 647 -41.20 10.98 3.96
C VAL A 647 -42.27 9.95 4.23
N LYS A 648 -43.52 10.32 3.95
CA LYS A 648 -44.70 9.42 4.03
C LYS A 648 -45.23 9.05 2.63
N ASN A 649 -44.91 9.87 1.63
CA ASN A 649 -45.37 9.64 0.26
C ASN A 649 -44.53 8.50 -0.36
N PRO A 650 -45.17 7.47 -0.95
CA PRO A 650 -44.44 6.43 -1.63
C PRO A 650 -43.62 6.94 -2.86
N ARG A 651 -44.07 8.03 -3.50
CA ARG A 651 -43.32 8.66 -4.60
C ARG A 651 -42.32 9.66 -4.04
N PHE A 652 -41.04 9.42 -4.34
CA PHE A 652 -39.93 10.22 -3.86
C PHE A 652 -39.05 10.69 -5.01
N ILE A 653 -38.60 11.94 -4.96
CA ILE A 653 -37.66 12.50 -5.94
C ILE A 653 -36.25 12.31 -5.41
N VAL A 654 -35.39 11.62 -6.19
CA VAL A 654 -33.94 11.54 -5.95
C VAL A 654 -33.27 12.55 -6.87
N GLY A 655 -32.45 13.44 -6.29
CA GLY A 655 -31.77 14.50 -7.02
C GLY A 655 -30.81 13.97 -8.11
N ALA A 656 -30.55 14.81 -9.11
CA ALA A 656 -29.62 14.49 -10.20
C ALA A 656 -28.21 14.21 -9.67
N SER A 657 -27.57 13.14 -10.15
CA SER A 657 -26.23 12.72 -9.77
C SER A 657 -26.00 12.77 -8.25
N SER A 658 -26.92 12.16 -7.52
CA SER A 658 -26.91 12.18 -6.05
C SER A 658 -27.41 10.88 -5.44
N ALA A 659 -27.24 10.76 -4.14
CA ALA A 659 -27.76 9.65 -3.36
C ALA A 659 -28.81 10.11 -2.35
N SER A 660 -29.68 9.17 -1.95
CA SER A 660 -30.53 9.31 -0.78
C SER A 660 -30.33 8.13 0.16
N ILE A 661 -30.14 8.41 1.44
CA ILE A 661 -30.01 7.42 2.51
C ILE A 661 -31.15 7.67 3.49
N MET A 662 -31.98 6.65 3.69
CA MET A 662 -33.16 6.72 4.52
C MET A 662 -33.17 5.58 5.53
N TYR A 663 -33.88 5.78 6.64
CA TYR A 663 -33.96 4.76 7.68
C TYR A 663 -35.29 4.70 8.39
N LYS A 664 -35.53 3.55 9.05
CA LYS A 664 -36.60 3.34 10.04
C LYS A 664 -36.00 2.89 11.35
N LEU A 665 -36.52 3.36 12.46
CA LEU A 665 -36.16 2.93 13.82
C LEU A 665 -36.80 1.58 14.17
#